data_6780b88c2b412b3efaa49ceb25496702
#
_entry.id   6780b88c2b412b3efaa49ceb25496702
#
_cell.length_a   1.000
_cell.length_b   1.000
_cell.length_c   1.000
_cell.angle_alpha   90.00
_cell.angle_beta   90.00
_cell.angle_gamma   90.00
#
_symmetry.space_group_name_H-M   'P 1'
#
loop_
_entity.id
_entity.type
_entity.pdbx_description
1 polymer ?
#
loop_
_entity_poly.entity_id
_entity_poly.type
_entity_poly.pdbx_seq_one_letter_code
_entity_poly.pdbx_strand_id
1 'polypeptide(L)'
;MSELSAQVRKALDAAVTAIGGSPRDGQIEMAEAVANALTDRHHLMVQAGTGTGKSLAYIVPALVHGRKVLVATATLALQRQLVERDLPAVVPALEKVLGRDITYAIYKGVGNYICLQKMNSTEDDPDGEVLLEVSSLGKDAQRLHAWAKTPGITGDRDDAPEVDRRVWLANSTSGRECVGADNCNYGSQCFAANAKAKAQSADVVVTNHTLLAIEIVDSHPILPERDAVILDEAHEFMDRTTQAVTEELTSARVIRAAAMARKYMPGKLADAFTKAADNFHDAMTDYGDHVRSDFSAQGRLEEIPSVLESPIRKVREAAQAITQSLTADEEAIGTDAMAERARVKGAITEVSTTAAKILKLGNGQVLWYEPTFSTLHLAPLSVSHVLRSNLLTQTPVIATSATLTVGNNFDAMAKSIGFLVGNDADVAEIADDEIDPANVQMLDVGSPFDFANQGVLYMPKHLPEPGRDGPSAEVLTELGELIDAAGGRTLALFSSWRGVEAADLHLRKVLVDLPIKIITQKRGDSVGPLVERFAKDETSVLIGTMSLWQGVDVPGDSCILVAIDRIPFPRPDEPVMSARASQADEAGGSGFMQVSLPRAALLLAQGTGRLIRSVDDRGVVAILDSRIVTKRYGSVLLNSMPPLWRTSDGTVVRESLRRLAQKSKD
;
A
#
# COMPACT_ATOMS: atom_id res chain seq x y z
N MET A 1 8.97 -33.84 18.22
CA MET A 1 7.93 -32.82 17.92
C MET A 1 7.27 -32.42 19.23
N SER A 2 7.16 -31.10 19.50
CA SER A 2 6.42 -30.62 20.66
C SER A 2 4.92 -30.94 20.48
N GLU A 3 4.16 -31.02 21.57
CA GLU A 3 2.70 -31.21 21.54
C GLU A 3 2.02 -30.12 20.70
N LEU A 4 2.52 -28.89 20.81
CA LEU A 4 2.06 -27.74 20.02
C LEU A 4 2.28 -27.94 18.51
N SER A 5 3.47 -28.41 18.07
CA SER A 5 3.73 -28.69 16.65
C SER A 5 2.78 -29.75 16.10
N ALA A 6 2.46 -30.79 16.87
CA ALA A 6 1.51 -31.81 16.45
C ALA A 6 0.08 -31.24 16.30
N GLN A 7 -0.33 -30.35 17.21
CA GLN A 7 -1.63 -29.71 17.18
C GLN A 7 -1.73 -28.72 16.00
N VAL A 8 -0.67 -27.94 15.74
CA VAL A 8 -0.60 -27.02 14.59
C VAL A 8 -0.71 -27.79 13.28
N ARG A 9 0.04 -28.88 13.12
CA ARG A 9 -0.06 -29.74 11.90
C ARG A 9 -1.47 -30.27 11.69
N LYS A 10 -2.10 -30.79 12.76
CA LYS A 10 -3.47 -31.31 12.69
C LYS A 10 -4.48 -30.23 12.30
N ALA A 11 -4.36 -29.03 12.88
CA ALA A 11 -5.23 -27.90 12.56
C ALA A 11 -5.00 -27.40 11.13
N LEU A 12 -3.72 -27.32 10.69
CA LEU A 12 -3.38 -26.92 9.34
C LEU A 12 -3.90 -27.89 8.28
N ASP A 13 -3.78 -29.20 8.53
CA ASP A 13 -4.31 -30.24 7.64
C ASP A 13 -5.83 -30.11 7.51
N ALA A 14 -6.55 -29.92 8.61
CA ALA A 14 -8.00 -29.70 8.60
C ALA A 14 -8.40 -28.44 7.83
N ALA A 15 -7.68 -27.33 8.02
CA ALA A 15 -7.94 -26.07 7.33
C ALA A 15 -7.68 -26.18 5.82
N VAL A 16 -6.57 -26.79 5.42
CA VAL A 16 -6.20 -26.95 4.00
C VAL A 16 -7.15 -27.93 3.29
N THR A 17 -7.55 -29.02 3.97
CA THR A 17 -8.54 -29.97 3.45
C THR A 17 -9.90 -29.30 3.25
N ALA A 18 -10.32 -28.40 4.14
CA ALA A 18 -11.59 -27.69 4.03
C ALA A 18 -11.70 -26.83 2.75
N ILE A 19 -10.55 -26.37 2.22
CA ILE A 19 -10.50 -25.62 0.94
C ILE A 19 -10.12 -26.51 -0.26
N GLY A 20 -10.14 -27.84 -0.09
CA GLY A 20 -9.89 -28.80 -1.17
C GLY A 20 -8.40 -28.98 -1.54
N GLY A 21 -7.49 -28.57 -0.67
CA GLY A 21 -6.03 -28.68 -0.87
C GLY A 21 -5.38 -29.80 -0.05
N SER A 22 -4.06 -29.86 -0.12
CA SER A 22 -3.18 -30.63 0.77
C SER A 22 -2.06 -29.74 1.29
N PRO A 23 -1.63 -29.89 2.56
CA PRO A 23 -0.52 -29.14 3.12
C PRO A 23 0.76 -29.35 2.33
N ARG A 24 1.57 -28.31 2.23
CA ARG A 24 2.88 -28.30 1.56
C ARG A 24 3.98 -28.17 2.59
N ASP A 25 5.16 -28.75 2.32
CA ASP A 25 6.27 -28.75 3.28
C ASP A 25 6.63 -27.34 3.76
N GLY A 26 6.80 -26.38 2.85
CA GLY A 26 7.08 -25.00 3.21
C GLY A 26 5.95 -24.31 3.99
N GLN A 27 4.70 -24.71 3.78
CA GLN A 27 3.56 -24.21 4.56
C GLN A 27 3.60 -24.74 6.00
N ILE A 28 3.93 -26.01 6.17
CA ILE A 28 4.08 -26.66 7.49
C ILE A 28 5.26 -26.02 8.24
N GLU A 29 6.41 -25.89 7.59
CA GLU A 29 7.61 -25.27 8.16
C GLU A 29 7.34 -23.83 8.63
N MET A 30 6.68 -23.01 7.80
CA MET A 30 6.25 -21.67 8.19
C MET A 30 5.30 -21.70 9.39
N ALA A 31 4.30 -22.57 9.40
CA ALA A 31 3.32 -22.64 10.49
C ALA A 31 3.96 -23.04 11.83
N GLU A 32 4.94 -23.96 11.81
CA GLU A 32 5.70 -24.33 12.98
C GLU A 32 6.61 -23.20 13.48
N ALA A 33 7.27 -22.48 12.55
CA ALA A 33 8.09 -21.33 12.90
C ALA A 33 7.24 -20.19 13.53
N VAL A 34 6.04 -19.93 13.00
CA VAL A 34 5.10 -18.97 13.59
C VAL A 34 4.67 -19.40 15.00
N ALA A 35 4.33 -20.70 15.20
CA ALA A 35 3.96 -21.21 16.52
C ALA A 35 5.09 -21.03 17.54
N ASN A 36 6.32 -21.31 17.16
CA ASN A 36 7.49 -21.11 18.01
C ASN A 36 7.72 -19.62 18.32
N ALA A 37 7.63 -18.74 17.33
CA ALA A 37 7.77 -17.30 17.51
C ALA A 37 6.73 -16.73 18.51
N LEU A 38 5.48 -17.20 18.43
CA LEU A 38 4.42 -16.83 19.36
C LEU A 38 4.68 -17.36 20.78
N THR A 39 5.19 -18.59 20.90
CA THR A 39 5.49 -19.23 22.20
C THR A 39 6.64 -18.53 22.91
N ASP A 40 7.75 -18.35 22.21
CA ASP A 40 9.01 -17.84 22.74
C ASP A 40 9.07 -16.30 22.73
N ARG A 41 8.02 -15.65 22.23
CA ARG A 41 7.89 -14.19 22.10
C ARG A 41 9.08 -13.55 21.38
N HIS A 42 9.49 -14.12 20.26
CA HIS A 42 10.52 -13.55 19.38
C HIS A 42 9.95 -13.12 18.02
N HIS A 43 10.71 -12.37 17.25
CA HIS A 43 10.32 -11.95 15.93
C HIS A 43 10.63 -13.01 14.88
N LEU A 44 9.87 -13.00 13.78
CA LEU A 44 10.04 -13.92 12.68
C LEU A 44 9.89 -13.20 11.35
N MET A 45 10.85 -13.38 10.44
CA MET A 45 10.74 -12.98 9.05
C MET A 45 10.69 -14.22 8.16
N VAL A 46 9.59 -14.39 7.41
CA VAL A 46 9.43 -15.55 6.53
C VAL A 46 9.25 -15.11 5.08
N GLN A 47 10.21 -15.49 4.25
CA GLN A 47 10.01 -15.48 2.81
C GLN A 47 9.29 -16.77 2.41
N ALA A 48 8.09 -16.63 1.86
CA ALA A 48 7.28 -17.74 1.38
C ALA A 48 6.77 -17.42 -0.02
N GLY A 49 7.25 -18.11 -1.01
CA GLY A 49 6.91 -17.88 -2.42
C GLY A 49 5.41 -17.98 -2.70
N THR A 50 5.02 -17.55 -3.90
CA THR A 50 3.63 -17.70 -4.35
C THR A 50 3.20 -19.17 -4.29
N GLY A 51 1.94 -19.42 -3.97
CA GLY A 51 1.42 -20.78 -3.87
C GLY A 51 1.73 -21.54 -2.56
N THR A 52 2.55 -21.02 -1.65
CA THR A 52 2.86 -21.68 -0.37
C THR A 52 1.65 -21.80 0.56
N GLY A 53 0.65 -20.91 0.43
CA GLY A 53 -0.51 -20.86 1.32
C GLY A 53 -0.20 -20.07 2.61
N LYS A 54 0.52 -18.96 2.48
CA LYS A 54 0.96 -18.08 3.58
C LYS A 54 -0.12 -17.77 4.60
N SER A 55 -1.31 -17.38 4.12
CA SER A 55 -2.40 -16.95 5.02
C SER A 55 -2.75 -17.99 6.07
N LEU A 56 -2.91 -19.24 5.66
CA LEU A 56 -3.19 -20.33 6.61
C LEU A 56 -1.98 -20.66 7.48
N ALA A 57 -0.77 -20.55 6.94
CA ALA A 57 0.46 -20.83 7.66
C ALA A 57 0.72 -19.87 8.84
N TYR A 58 0.14 -18.65 8.83
CA TYR A 58 0.24 -17.76 9.98
C TYR A 58 -1.05 -17.67 10.81
N ILE A 59 -2.23 -17.83 10.22
CA ILE A 59 -3.50 -17.76 10.95
C ILE A 59 -3.70 -19.01 11.83
N VAL A 60 -3.46 -20.20 11.28
CA VAL A 60 -3.72 -21.47 12.00
C VAL A 60 -2.90 -21.56 13.29
N PRO A 61 -1.56 -21.35 13.31
CA PRO A 61 -0.81 -21.41 14.55
C PRO A 61 -1.22 -20.33 15.56
N ALA A 62 -1.62 -19.14 15.10
CA ALA A 62 -2.16 -18.10 15.98
C ALA A 62 -3.43 -18.55 16.70
N LEU A 63 -4.37 -19.16 15.97
CA LEU A 63 -5.61 -19.70 16.52
C LEU A 63 -5.39 -20.92 17.43
N VAL A 64 -4.45 -21.81 17.09
CA VAL A 64 -4.04 -22.93 17.95
C VAL A 64 -3.46 -22.45 19.27
N HIS A 65 -2.64 -21.40 19.21
CA HIS A 65 -2.02 -20.80 20.41
C HIS A 65 -3.04 -20.06 21.29
N GLY A 66 -4.21 -19.69 20.75
CA GLY A 66 -5.24 -18.94 21.49
C GLY A 66 -4.88 -17.48 21.76
N ARG A 67 -3.92 -16.92 21.01
CA ARG A 67 -3.50 -15.52 21.10
C ARG A 67 -4.38 -14.61 20.25
N LYS A 68 -4.62 -13.38 20.74
CA LYS A 68 -5.22 -12.32 19.94
C LYS A 68 -4.20 -11.78 18.94
N VAL A 69 -4.50 -11.92 17.67
CA VAL A 69 -3.56 -11.57 16.61
C VAL A 69 -4.12 -10.48 15.72
N LEU A 70 -3.29 -9.48 15.44
CA LEU A 70 -3.55 -8.46 14.44
C LEU A 70 -2.84 -8.82 13.13
N VAL A 71 -3.59 -8.99 12.05
CA VAL A 71 -3.06 -9.20 10.70
C VAL A 71 -3.15 -7.88 9.94
N ALA A 72 -2.03 -7.26 9.66
CA ALA A 72 -1.95 -6.06 8.82
C ALA A 72 -1.53 -6.45 7.41
N THR A 73 -2.36 -6.07 6.42
CA THR A 73 -2.13 -6.37 5.00
C THR A 73 -1.82 -5.10 4.19
N ALA A 74 -1.20 -5.27 3.03
CA ALA A 74 -0.83 -4.14 2.18
C ALA A 74 -2.01 -3.47 1.47
N THR A 75 -3.08 -4.22 1.16
CA THR A 75 -4.21 -3.74 0.35
C THR A 75 -5.57 -4.13 0.92
N LEU A 76 -6.60 -3.32 0.59
CA LEU A 76 -7.99 -3.62 0.95
C LEU A 76 -8.49 -4.93 0.31
N ALA A 77 -8.01 -5.26 -0.89
CA ALA A 77 -8.37 -6.51 -1.57
C ALA A 77 -7.91 -7.75 -0.77
N LEU A 78 -6.68 -7.72 -0.23
CA LEU A 78 -6.17 -8.80 0.63
C LEU A 78 -6.95 -8.90 1.95
N GLN A 79 -7.36 -7.77 2.54
CA GLN A 79 -8.22 -7.78 3.72
C GLN A 79 -9.56 -8.50 3.45
N ARG A 80 -10.22 -8.13 2.34
CA ARG A 80 -11.47 -8.77 1.92
C ARG A 80 -11.29 -10.26 1.67
N GLN A 81 -10.26 -10.62 0.94
CA GLN A 81 -9.95 -12.02 0.67
C GLN A 81 -9.86 -12.83 1.97
N LEU A 82 -9.12 -12.34 2.96
CA LEU A 82 -8.97 -13.02 4.25
C LEU A 82 -10.31 -13.16 5.00
N VAL A 83 -11.10 -12.07 5.09
CA VAL A 83 -12.30 -12.01 5.94
C VAL A 83 -13.54 -12.58 5.26
N GLU A 84 -13.69 -12.42 3.94
CA GLU A 84 -14.89 -12.83 3.21
C GLU A 84 -14.76 -14.23 2.56
N ARG A 85 -13.53 -14.69 2.31
CA ARG A 85 -13.29 -15.96 1.62
C ARG A 85 -12.50 -16.97 2.47
N ASP A 86 -11.30 -16.59 2.90
CA ASP A 86 -10.34 -17.53 3.46
C ASP A 86 -10.75 -17.97 4.88
N LEU A 87 -11.02 -17.04 5.80
CA LEU A 87 -11.48 -17.35 7.17
C LEU A 87 -12.83 -18.08 7.19
N PRO A 88 -13.89 -17.63 6.50
CA PRO A 88 -15.16 -18.35 6.47
C PRO A 88 -15.04 -19.79 5.97
N ALA A 89 -14.12 -20.06 5.04
CA ALA A 89 -13.92 -21.40 4.49
C ALA A 89 -13.25 -22.36 5.48
N VAL A 90 -12.37 -21.87 6.37
CA VAL A 90 -11.56 -22.74 7.24
C VAL A 90 -12.02 -22.76 8.70
N VAL A 91 -12.64 -21.68 9.20
CA VAL A 91 -13.06 -21.56 10.60
C VAL A 91 -13.92 -22.72 11.07
N PRO A 92 -14.94 -23.20 10.34
CA PRO A 92 -15.76 -24.33 10.81
C PRO A 92 -14.98 -25.63 11.01
N ALA A 93 -13.91 -25.85 10.24
CA ALA A 93 -13.04 -27.02 10.41
C ALA A 93 -12.10 -26.85 11.61
N LEU A 94 -11.59 -25.62 11.81
CA LEU A 94 -10.72 -25.30 12.93
C LEU A 94 -11.46 -25.35 14.27
N GLU A 95 -12.69 -24.87 14.37
CA GLU A 95 -13.53 -24.94 15.58
C GLU A 95 -13.73 -26.38 16.03
N LYS A 96 -13.94 -27.31 15.09
CA LYS A 96 -14.04 -28.74 15.39
C LYS A 96 -12.74 -29.32 15.95
N VAL A 97 -11.60 -28.87 15.43
CA VAL A 97 -10.29 -29.38 15.90
C VAL A 97 -9.91 -28.78 17.24
N LEU A 98 -10.19 -27.48 17.43
CA LEU A 98 -9.83 -26.73 18.64
C LEU A 98 -10.85 -26.85 19.77
N GLY A 99 -12.09 -27.27 19.47
CA GLY A 99 -13.18 -27.42 20.46
C GLY A 99 -13.65 -26.08 21.04
N ARG A 100 -13.48 -24.97 20.32
CA ARG A 100 -13.94 -23.63 20.71
C ARG A 100 -14.40 -22.83 19.50
N ASP A 101 -15.27 -21.86 19.75
CA ASP A 101 -15.65 -20.87 18.75
C ASP A 101 -14.47 -19.96 18.39
N ILE A 102 -14.41 -19.54 17.14
CA ILE A 102 -13.39 -18.66 16.61
C ILE A 102 -14.05 -17.39 16.09
N THR A 103 -13.56 -16.25 16.56
CA THR A 103 -14.08 -14.94 16.17
C THR A 103 -13.03 -14.16 15.37
N TYR A 104 -13.50 -13.50 14.30
CA TYR A 104 -12.65 -12.63 13.50
C TYR A 104 -13.39 -11.38 13.04
N ALA A 105 -12.65 -10.30 12.81
CA ALA A 105 -13.21 -9.03 12.38
C ALA A 105 -12.25 -8.28 11.44
N ILE A 106 -12.84 -7.47 10.55
CA ILE A 106 -12.11 -6.45 9.83
C ILE A 106 -12.24 -5.12 10.57
N TYR A 107 -11.14 -4.38 10.67
CA TYR A 107 -11.16 -3.03 11.23
C TYR A 107 -10.36 -2.08 10.34
N LYS A 108 -11.04 -1.05 9.86
CA LYS A 108 -10.50 -0.01 8.99
C LYS A 108 -10.53 1.35 9.68
N GLY A 109 -9.72 2.29 9.20
CA GLY A 109 -9.77 3.68 9.70
C GLY A 109 -11.15 4.30 9.51
N VAL A 110 -11.54 5.19 10.40
CA VAL A 110 -12.89 5.81 10.43
C VAL A 110 -13.33 6.44 9.11
N GLY A 111 -12.40 6.92 8.29
CA GLY A 111 -12.68 7.46 6.95
C GLY A 111 -13.18 6.42 5.94
N ASN A 112 -13.12 5.13 6.26
CA ASN A 112 -13.69 4.06 5.46
C ASN A 112 -15.13 3.72 5.85
N TYR A 113 -15.71 4.45 6.79
CA TYR A 113 -17.12 4.29 7.18
C TYR A 113 -17.89 5.58 6.93
N ILE A 114 -19.18 5.44 6.55
CA ILE A 114 -20.07 6.59 6.43
C ILE A 114 -20.30 7.21 7.82
N CYS A 115 -20.28 8.54 7.90
CA CYS A 115 -20.48 9.27 9.14
C CYS A 115 -21.90 9.82 9.22
N LEU A 116 -22.72 9.24 10.09
CA LEU A 116 -24.12 9.65 10.26
C LEU A 116 -24.27 11.12 10.69
N GLN A 117 -23.31 11.65 11.46
CA GLN A 117 -23.30 13.07 11.82
C GLN A 117 -23.13 13.98 10.61
N LYS A 118 -22.16 13.68 9.72
CA LYS A 118 -21.95 14.48 8.50
C LYS A 118 -23.11 14.33 7.52
N MET A 119 -23.64 13.12 7.38
CA MET A 119 -24.78 12.86 6.52
C MET A 119 -26.01 13.68 6.91
N ASN A 120 -26.34 13.71 8.21
CA ASN A 120 -27.52 14.43 8.69
C ASN A 120 -27.31 15.96 8.79
N SER A 121 -26.06 16.43 8.95
CA SER A 121 -25.76 17.88 8.94
C SER A 121 -25.88 18.52 7.54
N THR A 122 -25.90 17.72 6.47
CA THR A 122 -26.17 18.21 5.11
C THR A 122 -27.65 18.21 4.75
N GLU A 123 -28.51 17.49 5.48
CA GLU A 123 -29.97 17.51 5.30
C GLU A 123 -30.60 18.82 5.84
N ASP A 124 -29.91 19.58 6.70
CA ASP A 124 -30.38 20.83 7.29
C ASP A 124 -30.10 22.09 6.43
N ASP A 125 -29.60 21.96 5.20
CA ASP A 125 -29.31 23.05 4.28
C ASP A 125 -30.31 23.02 3.08
N PRO A 126 -31.47 23.69 3.19
CA PRO A 126 -32.53 23.64 2.17
C PRO A 126 -32.14 24.25 0.82
N ASP A 127 -31.15 25.17 0.80
CA ASP A 127 -30.64 25.78 -0.44
C ASP A 127 -29.63 24.86 -1.15
N GLY A 128 -29.02 23.92 -0.42
CA GLY A 128 -28.12 22.88 -0.97
C GLY A 128 -28.88 21.78 -1.71
N GLU A 129 -30.07 21.39 -1.26
CA GLU A 129 -30.88 20.32 -1.86
C GLU A 129 -31.26 20.60 -3.33
N VAL A 130 -31.66 21.82 -3.64
CA VAL A 130 -32.15 22.21 -4.99
C VAL A 130 -31.01 22.19 -6.04
N LEU A 131 -29.77 22.49 -5.64
CA LEU A 131 -28.59 22.44 -6.52
C LEU A 131 -28.04 21.02 -6.70
N LEU A 132 -28.30 20.12 -5.76
CA LEU A 132 -27.82 18.71 -5.78
C LEU A 132 -28.65 17.83 -6.73
N GLU A 133 -29.96 18.08 -6.90
CA GLU A 133 -30.83 17.20 -7.70
C GLU A 133 -30.47 17.13 -9.19
N VAL A 134 -29.80 18.12 -9.75
CA VAL A 134 -29.51 18.23 -11.19
C VAL A 134 -28.10 17.77 -11.55
N SER A 135 -27.18 17.67 -10.57
CA SER A 135 -25.79 17.30 -10.83
C SER A 135 -25.52 15.80 -10.67
N SER A 136 -24.50 15.28 -11.36
CA SER A 136 -24.06 13.89 -11.18
C SER A 136 -23.63 13.60 -9.73
N LEU A 137 -23.02 14.58 -9.05
CA LEU A 137 -22.62 14.48 -7.64
C LEU A 137 -23.82 14.39 -6.71
N GLY A 138 -24.91 15.10 -7.01
CA GLY A 138 -26.14 15.02 -6.23
C GLY A 138 -26.82 13.66 -6.33
N LYS A 139 -26.84 13.06 -7.51
CA LYS A 139 -27.36 11.69 -7.69
C LYS A 139 -26.52 10.67 -6.92
N ASP A 140 -25.20 10.85 -6.89
CA ASP A 140 -24.30 10.02 -6.11
C ASP A 140 -24.55 10.17 -4.61
N ALA A 141 -24.75 11.39 -4.13
CA ALA A 141 -25.11 11.67 -2.73
C ALA A 141 -26.43 11.02 -2.34
N GLN A 142 -27.48 11.15 -3.17
CA GLN A 142 -28.77 10.51 -2.94
C GLN A 142 -28.66 8.98 -2.89
N ARG A 143 -27.88 8.35 -3.80
CA ARG A 143 -27.63 6.90 -3.77
C ARG A 143 -26.93 6.48 -2.49
N LEU A 144 -25.92 7.23 -2.06
CA LEU A 144 -25.17 6.96 -0.84
C LEU A 144 -26.06 7.10 0.41
N HIS A 145 -26.88 8.15 0.49
CA HIS A 145 -27.82 8.37 1.59
C HIS A 145 -28.91 7.31 1.65
N ALA A 146 -29.45 6.89 0.50
CA ALA A 146 -30.43 5.80 0.44
C ALA A 146 -29.83 4.47 0.94
N TRP A 147 -28.60 4.16 0.52
CA TRP A 147 -27.87 2.99 1.00
C TRP A 147 -27.62 3.05 2.51
N ALA A 148 -27.19 4.20 3.03
CA ALA A 148 -26.91 4.38 4.46
C ALA A 148 -28.11 4.17 5.38
N LYS A 149 -29.33 4.31 4.85
CA LYS A 149 -30.60 4.08 5.57
C LYS A 149 -31.07 2.62 5.47
N THR A 150 -30.37 1.75 4.74
CA THR A 150 -30.73 0.33 4.59
C THR A 150 -30.43 -0.43 5.89
N PRO A 151 -31.36 -1.21 6.46
CA PRO A 151 -31.09 -1.98 7.65
C PRO A 151 -30.00 -3.06 7.43
N GLY A 152 -29.12 -3.23 8.41
CA GLY A 152 -28.13 -4.31 8.42
C GLY A 152 -26.86 -4.05 7.61
N ILE A 153 -26.65 -2.85 7.07
CA ILE A 153 -25.41 -2.50 6.38
C ILE A 153 -24.24 -2.34 7.37
N THR A 154 -23.04 -2.52 6.86
CA THR A 154 -21.80 -2.31 7.63
C THR A 154 -21.39 -0.85 7.74
N GLY A 155 -21.89 -0.01 6.84
CA GLY A 155 -21.44 1.37 6.64
C GLY A 155 -20.04 1.48 6.01
N ASP A 156 -19.42 0.36 5.65
CA ASP A 156 -18.09 0.31 5.03
C ASP A 156 -18.15 0.81 3.58
N ARG A 157 -17.16 1.58 3.18
CA ARG A 157 -17.01 2.12 1.83
C ARG A 157 -16.99 1.05 0.75
N ASP A 158 -16.43 -0.11 1.07
CA ASP A 158 -16.29 -1.18 0.10
C ASP A 158 -17.62 -1.86 -0.23
N ASP A 159 -18.62 -1.77 0.68
CA ASP A 159 -19.98 -2.27 0.50
C ASP A 159 -20.92 -1.19 -0.07
N ALA A 160 -20.44 0.06 -0.11
CA ALA A 160 -21.21 1.19 -0.59
C ALA A 160 -21.36 1.19 -2.11
N PRO A 161 -22.44 1.81 -2.66
CA PRO A 161 -22.53 2.03 -4.09
C PRO A 161 -21.35 2.87 -4.59
N GLU A 162 -20.93 2.63 -5.82
CA GLU A 162 -19.86 3.40 -6.46
C GLU A 162 -20.32 4.86 -6.62
N VAL A 163 -19.60 5.78 -5.97
CA VAL A 163 -19.86 7.21 -5.96
C VAL A 163 -18.55 7.99 -6.16
N ASP A 164 -18.66 9.23 -6.63
CA ASP A 164 -17.49 10.12 -6.74
C ASP A 164 -16.78 10.25 -5.38
N ARG A 165 -15.45 10.24 -5.40
CA ARG A 165 -14.63 10.36 -4.18
C ARG A 165 -14.98 11.58 -3.33
N ARG A 166 -15.36 12.69 -3.96
CA ARG A 166 -15.77 13.93 -3.24
C ARG A 166 -17.03 13.73 -2.43
N VAL A 167 -17.99 12.97 -2.97
CA VAL A 167 -19.24 12.62 -2.27
C VAL A 167 -18.93 11.75 -1.06
N TRP A 168 -18.06 10.73 -1.22
CA TRP A 168 -17.65 9.92 -0.07
C TRP A 168 -16.98 10.76 1.02
N LEU A 169 -16.00 11.61 0.66
CA LEU A 169 -15.27 12.45 1.61
C LEU A 169 -16.18 13.48 2.34
N ALA A 170 -17.23 13.96 1.68
CA ALA A 170 -18.23 14.83 2.31
C ALA A 170 -19.05 14.09 3.37
N ASN A 171 -19.28 12.79 3.22
CA ASN A 171 -20.09 11.95 4.09
C ASN A 171 -19.28 11.02 5.01
N SER A 172 -17.96 11.10 5.03
CA SER A 172 -17.07 10.38 5.94
C SER A 172 -16.24 11.35 6.78
N THR A 173 -15.58 10.86 7.83
CA THR A 173 -14.79 11.71 8.73
C THR A 173 -13.39 11.16 8.90
N SER A 174 -12.39 12.02 9.14
CA SER A 174 -11.05 11.59 9.51
C SER A 174 -10.97 11.28 11.02
N GLY A 175 -9.94 10.52 11.44
CA GLY A 175 -9.71 10.24 12.87
C GLY A 175 -9.50 11.51 13.70
N ARG A 176 -8.96 12.57 13.11
CA ARG A 176 -8.72 13.87 13.77
C ARG A 176 -9.97 14.74 13.88
N GLU A 177 -10.94 14.56 12.95
CA GLU A 177 -12.23 15.27 12.98
C GLU A 177 -13.30 14.54 13.80
N CYS A 178 -13.13 13.23 14.03
CA CYS A 178 -14.08 12.41 14.75
C CYS A 178 -14.00 12.68 16.25
N VAL A 179 -15.13 13.05 16.85
CA VAL A 179 -15.24 13.35 18.30
C VAL A 179 -15.31 12.09 19.18
N GLY A 180 -15.32 10.90 18.58
CA GLY A 180 -15.53 9.63 19.27
C GLY A 180 -17.01 9.34 19.56
N ALA A 181 -17.33 8.05 19.76
CA ALA A 181 -18.70 7.60 19.97
C ALA A 181 -19.35 8.22 21.23
N ASP A 182 -18.57 8.37 22.28
CA ASP A 182 -19.07 8.90 23.59
C ASP A 182 -19.50 10.36 23.51
N ASN A 183 -18.95 11.13 22.58
CA ASN A 183 -19.24 12.56 22.39
C ASN A 183 -20.05 12.86 21.12
N CYS A 184 -20.57 11.82 20.44
CA CYS A 184 -21.30 11.95 19.19
C CYS A 184 -22.78 11.58 19.39
N ASN A 185 -23.71 12.42 18.92
CA ASN A 185 -25.15 12.14 19.00
C ASN A 185 -25.57 10.83 18.29
N TYR A 186 -24.76 10.37 17.34
CA TYR A 186 -24.96 9.11 16.60
C TYR A 186 -24.03 8.00 17.10
N GLY A 187 -23.39 8.16 18.27
CA GLY A 187 -22.38 7.23 18.78
C GLY A 187 -22.87 5.79 18.91
N SER A 188 -24.07 5.58 19.41
CA SER A 188 -24.70 4.25 19.56
C SER A 188 -25.02 3.55 18.23
N GLN A 189 -25.15 4.32 17.14
CA GLN A 189 -25.43 3.83 15.78
C GLN A 189 -24.20 3.92 14.87
N CYS A 190 -23.06 4.38 15.40
CA CYS A 190 -21.87 4.65 14.63
C CYS A 190 -21.26 3.36 14.05
N PHE A 191 -21.17 3.29 12.73
CA PHE A 191 -20.62 2.11 12.03
C PHE A 191 -19.15 1.84 12.41
N ALA A 192 -18.32 2.88 12.48
CA ALA A 192 -16.92 2.75 12.86
C ALA A 192 -16.76 2.28 14.32
N ALA A 193 -17.59 2.78 15.25
CA ALA A 193 -17.58 2.34 16.65
C ALA A 193 -18.03 0.89 16.79
N ASN A 194 -19.07 0.48 16.06
CA ASN A 194 -19.53 -0.90 16.03
C ASN A 194 -18.47 -1.85 15.46
N ALA A 195 -17.77 -1.44 14.39
CA ALA A 195 -16.66 -2.22 13.84
C ALA A 195 -15.50 -2.34 14.85
N LYS A 196 -15.17 -1.26 15.58
CA LYS A 196 -14.17 -1.28 16.65
C LYS A 196 -14.56 -2.24 17.79
N ALA A 197 -15.80 -2.20 18.24
CA ALA A 197 -16.30 -3.10 19.30
C ALA A 197 -16.23 -4.56 18.89
N LYS A 198 -16.59 -4.90 17.64
CA LYS A 198 -16.43 -6.27 17.10
C LYS A 198 -14.97 -6.69 17.08
N ALA A 199 -14.08 -5.80 16.63
CA ALA A 199 -12.65 -6.08 16.58
C ALA A 199 -12.04 -6.31 17.97
N GLN A 200 -12.48 -5.59 19.00
CA GLN A 200 -12.00 -5.76 20.38
C GLN A 200 -12.25 -7.15 20.95
N SER A 201 -13.33 -7.83 20.53
CA SER A 201 -13.70 -9.16 20.99
C SER A 201 -13.17 -10.30 20.10
N ALA A 202 -12.58 -10.00 18.95
CA ALA A 202 -12.15 -10.99 17.98
C ALA A 202 -10.80 -11.64 18.34
N ASP A 203 -10.65 -12.94 18.02
CA ASP A 203 -9.38 -13.67 18.09
C ASP A 203 -8.40 -13.18 17.00
N VAL A 204 -8.93 -12.92 15.79
CA VAL A 204 -8.16 -12.41 14.66
C VAL A 204 -8.76 -11.09 14.18
N VAL A 205 -7.96 -10.05 14.19
CA VAL A 205 -8.33 -8.74 13.63
C VAL A 205 -7.53 -8.48 12.36
N VAL A 206 -8.23 -8.24 11.24
CA VAL A 206 -7.60 -7.90 9.98
C VAL A 206 -7.67 -6.39 9.75
N THR A 207 -6.53 -5.76 9.49
CA THR A 207 -6.40 -4.33 9.22
C THR A 207 -5.44 -4.08 8.06
N ASN A 208 -5.13 -2.82 7.77
CA ASN A 208 -4.11 -2.47 6.76
C ASN A 208 -2.86 -1.86 7.40
N HIS A 209 -1.77 -1.90 6.63
CA HIS A 209 -0.48 -1.32 7.03
C HIS A 209 -0.60 0.15 7.41
N THR A 210 -1.44 0.92 6.71
CA THR A 210 -1.63 2.36 6.95
C THR A 210 -2.18 2.64 8.35
N LEU A 211 -3.22 1.90 8.78
CA LEU A 211 -3.82 2.12 10.09
C LEU A 211 -2.88 1.71 11.23
N LEU A 212 -2.17 0.59 11.05
CA LEU A 212 -1.13 0.16 11.98
C LEU A 212 0.01 1.19 12.07
N ALA A 213 0.44 1.73 10.93
CA ALA A 213 1.48 2.75 10.87
C ALA A 213 1.09 4.04 11.60
N ILE A 214 -0.15 4.51 11.42
CA ILE A 214 -0.66 5.70 12.11
C ILE A 214 -0.65 5.49 13.63
N GLU A 215 -1.11 4.34 14.11
CA GLU A 215 -1.07 4.02 15.53
C GLU A 215 0.35 4.05 16.11
N ILE A 216 1.29 3.40 15.39
CA ILE A 216 2.69 3.31 15.84
C ILE A 216 3.35 4.68 15.91
N VAL A 217 3.13 5.53 14.91
CA VAL A 217 3.79 6.85 14.81
C VAL A 217 3.14 7.88 15.73
N ASP A 218 1.81 7.90 15.82
CA ASP A 218 1.09 8.82 16.69
C ASP A 218 1.14 8.35 18.17
N SER A 219 1.65 7.14 18.44
CA SER A 219 1.71 6.53 19.78
C SER A 219 0.36 6.58 20.52
N HIS A 220 -0.73 6.41 19.77
CA HIS A 220 -2.09 6.49 20.28
C HIS A 220 -2.87 5.21 19.95
N PRO A 221 -3.46 4.49 20.94
CA PRO A 221 -4.12 3.21 20.70
C PRO A 221 -5.38 3.37 19.86
N ILE A 222 -5.29 3.02 18.59
CA ILE A 222 -6.40 3.01 17.63
C ILE A 222 -6.95 1.59 17.46
N LEU A 223 -6.04 0.63 17.36
CA LEU A 223 -6.32 -0.80 17.11
C LEU A 223 -6.60 -1.52 18.43
N PRO A 224 -7.30 -2.66 18.40
CA PRO A 224 -7.51 -3.49 19.58
C PRO A 224 -6.20 -3.99 20.20
N GLU A 225 -6.26 -4.32 21.50
CA GLU A 225 -5.17 -5.03 22.20
C GLU A 225 -4.87 -6.35 21.51
N ARG A 226 -3.58 -6.69 21.42
CA ARG A 226 -3.08 -7.83 20.67
C ARG A 226 -1.83 -8.43 21.31
N ASP A 227 -1.69 -9.73 21.17
CA ASP A 227 -0.51 -10.45 21.67
C ASP A 227 0.60 -10.56 20.62
N ALA A 228 0.25 -10.45 19.33
CA ALA A 228 1.18 -10.50 18.20
C ALA A 228 0.66 -9.70 17.00
N VAL A 229 1.60 -9.28 16.14
CA VAL A 229 1.31 -8.62 14.86
C VAL A 229 1.87 -9.45 13.72
N ILE A 230 1.04 -9.71 12.73
CA ILE A 230 1.43 -10.33 11.46
C ILE A 230 1.41 -9.26 10.38
N LEU A 231 2.57 -9.02 9.76
CA LEU A 231 2.73 -8.14 8.61
C LEU A 231 2.69 -8.99 7.34
N ASP A 232 1.53 -9.08 6.71
CA ASP A 232 1.39 -9.76 5.42
C ASP A 232 1.78 -8.80 4.29
N GLU A 233 2.53 -9.29 3.32
CA GLU A 233 3.23 -8.50 2.31
C GLU A 233 4.14 -7.41 2.94
N ALA A 234 4.94 -7.83 3.93
CA ALA A 234 5.78 -6.97 4.77
C ALA A 234 6.77 -6.10 3.97
N HIS A 235 7.11 -6.51 2.74
CA HIS A 235 7.96 -5.73 1.83
C HIS A 235 7.37 -4.34 1.48
N GLU A 236 6.05 -4.15 1.61
CA GLU A 236 5.40 -2.86 1.40
C GLU A 236 5.30 -2.02 2.68
N PHE A 237 5.51 -2.61 3.85
CA PHE A 237 5.18 -1.99 5.13
C PHE A 237 5.94 -0.68 5.36
N MET A 238 7.24 -0.64 5.06
CA MET A 238 8.04 0.60 5.20
C MET A 238 7.51 1.74 4.31
N ASP A 239 7.22 1.45 3.04
CA ASP A 239 6.74 2.47 2.11
C ASP A 239 5.34 2.95 2.50
N ARG A 240 4.44 2.03 2.89
CA ARG A 240 3.11 2.35 3.40
C ARG A 240 3.17 3.16 4.68
N THR A 241 4.10 2.82 5.59
CA THR A 241 4.32 3.59 6.81
C THR A 241 4.82 5.00 6.50
N THR A 242 5.83 5.13 5.65
CA THR A 242 6.34 6.44 5.22
C THR A 242 5.23 7.29 4.61
N GLN A 243 4.42 6.70 3.73
CA GLN A 243 3.28 7.38 3.10
C GLN A 243 2.21 7.80 4.12
N ALA A 244 1.89 6.92 5.08
CA ALA A 244 0.87 7.18 6.10
C ALA A 244 1.22 8.35 7.03
N VAL A 245 2.53 8.55 7.26
CA VAL A 245 3.03 9.60 8.17
C VAL A 245 3.57 10.82 7.42
N THR A 246 3.43 10.85 6.10
CA THR A 246 3.75 12.02 5.29
C THR A 246 2.74 13.13 5.58
N GLU A 247 3.24 14.25 6.05
CA GLU A 247 2.43 15.46 6.27
C GLU A 247 2.19 16.18 4.93
N GLU A 248 0.98 16.71 4.78
CA GLU A 248 0.58 17.42 3.57
C GLU A 248 0.01 18.79 3.90
N LEU A 249 0.60 19.85 3.35
CA LEU A 249 0.08 21.21 3.46
C LEU A 249 -0.39 21.69 2.09
N THR A 250 -1.72 21.72 1.89
CA THR A 250 -2.35 22.16 0.64
C THR A 250 -3.04 23.50 0.81
N SER A 251 -3.07 24.33 -0.23
CA SER A 251 -3.84 25.59 -0.25
C SER A 251 -5.32 25.33 0.08
N ALA A 252 -5.92 24.28 -0.49
CA ALA A 252 -7.32 23.94 -0.25
C ALA A 252 -7.61 23.59 1.22
N ARG A 253 -6.68 22.90 1.92
CA ARG A 253 -6.81 22.58 3.34
C ARG A 253 -6.75 23.83 4.19
N VAL A 254 -5.81 24.72 3.93
CA VAL A 254 -5.64 25.99 4.66
C VAL A 254 -6.85 26.89 4.50
N ILE A 255 -7.33 27.09 3.25
CA ILE A 255 -8.53 27.89 2.95
C ILE A 255 -9.75 27.31 3.65
N ARG A 256 -9.96 25.98 3.62
CA ARG A 256 -11.08 25.33 4.29
C ARG A 256 -11.03 25.54 5.82
N ALA A 257 -9.87 25.39 6.43
CA ALA A 257 -9.68 25.62 7.86
C ALA A 257 -9.99 27.08 8.23
N ALA A 258 -9.55 28.04 7.41
CA ALA A 258 -9.86 29.47 7.59
C ALA A 258 -11.37 29.77 7.45
N ALA A 259 -12.04 29.16 6.47
CA ALA A 259 -13.49 29.30 6.30
C ALA A 259 -14.27 28.71 7.50
N MET A 260 -13.85 27.54 8.01
CA MET A 260 -14.43 26.94 9.23
C MET A 260 -14.22 27.86 10.44
N ALA A 261 -13.03 28.41 10.61
CA ALA A 261 -12.75 29.37 11.68
C ALA A 261 -13.65 30.60 11.59
N ARG A 262 -13.82 31.17 10.39
CA ARG A 262 -14.67 32.36 10.15
C ARG A 262 -16.14 32.09 10.41
N LYS A 263 -16.65 30.92 10.03
CA LYS A 263 -18.05 30.51 10.29
C LYS A 263 -18.30 30.32 11.79
N TYR A 264 -17.36 29.69 12.51
CA TYR A 264 -17.52 29.36 13.93
C TYR A 264 -17.28 30.53 14.87
N MET A 265 -16.22 31.33 14.63
CA MET A 265 -15.86 32.49 15.45
C MET A 265 -15.48 33.71 14.59
N PRO A 266 -16.47 34.41 14.03
CA PRO A 266 -16.21 35.59 13.21
C PRO A 266 -15.48 36.66 14.04
N GLY A 267 -14.50 37.34 13.44
CA GLY A 267 -13.76 38.41 14.09
C GLY A 267 -12.32 38.53 13.59
N LYS A 268 -11.54 39.43 14.25
CA LYS A 268 -10.19 39.80 13.79
C LYS A 268 -9.23 38.62 13.61
N LEU A 269 -9.34 37.57 14.46
CA LEU A 269 -8.48 36.40 14.35
C LEU A 269 -8.82 35.58 13.11
N ALA A 270 -10.12 35.35 12.85
CA ALA A 270 -10.56 34.62 11.67
C ALA A 270 -10.26 35.40 10.38
N ASP A 271 -10.40 36.73 10.37
CA ASP A 271 -10.02 37.58 9.23
C ASP A 271 -8.51 37.54 8.98
N ALA A 272 -7.69 37.54 10.04
CA ALA A 272 -6.23 37.40 9.92
C ALA A 272 -5.84 36.02 9.34
N PHE A 273 -6.54 34.95 9.77
CA PHE A 273 -6.29 33.61 9.23
C PHE A 273 -6.74 33.49 7.77
N THR A 274 -7.88 34.05 7.40
CA THR A 274 -8.34 34.11 6.01
C THR A 274 -7.30 34.81 5.13
N LYS A 275 -6.82 36.00 5.56
CA LYS A 275 -5.77 36.71 4.82
C LYS A 275 -4.45 35.93 4.72
N ALA A 276 -4.06 35.20 5.77
CA ALA A 276 -2.88 34.34 5.73
C ALA A 276 -3.08 33.17 4.76
N ALA A 277 -4.30 32.59 4.69
CA ALA A 277 -4.66 31.52 3.77
C ALA A 277 -4.61 31.97 2.30
N ASP A 278 -5.15 33.17 2.00
CA ASP A 278 -5.12 33.75 0.66
C ASP A 278 -3.67 34.00 0.21
N ASN A 279 -2.86 34.66 1.04
CA ASN A 279 -1.44 34.88 0.75
C ASN A 279 -0.65 33.57 0.54
N PHE A 280 -0.97 32.53 1.29
CA PHE A 280 -0.36 31.21 1.12
C PHE A 280 -0.79 30.57 -0.20
N HIS A 281 -2.05 30.68 -0.57
CA HIS A 281 -2.56 30.20 -1.85
C HIS A 281 -1.85 30.85 -3.04
N ASP A 282 -1.73 32.18 -3.02
CA ASP A 282 -1.04 32.95 -4.07
C ASP A 282 0.42 32.51 -4.19
N ALA A 283 1.14 32.43 -3.06
CA ALA A 283 2.54 32.00 -3.04
C ALA A 283 2.73 30.55 -3.53
N MET A 284 1.82 29.65 -3.20
CA MET A 284 1.85 28.25 -3.67
C MET A 284 1.56 28.15 -5.16
N THR A 285 0.68 29.01 -5.68
CA THR A 285 0.36 29.09 -7.12
C THR A 285 1.55 29.61 -7.92
N ASP A 286 2.15 30.73 -7.50
CA ASP A 286 3.32 31.31 -8.13
C ASP A 286 4.51 30.34 -8.12
N TYR A 287 4.74 29.67 -7.00
CA TYR A 287 5.79 28.66 -6.90
C TYR A 287 5.51 27.45 -7.81
N GLY A 288 4.25 27.03 -7.91
CA GLY A 288 3.82 25.96 -8.81
C GLY A 288 4.05 26.27 -10.27
N ASP A 289 3.84 27.53 -10.70
CA ASP A 289 4.12 27.98 -12.05
C ASP A 289 5.62 27.97 -12.33
N HIS A 290 6.44 28.38 -11.37
CA HIS A 290 7.90 28.28 -11.47
C HIS A 290 8.36 26.83 -11.64
N VAL A 291 7.89 25.90 -10.80
CA VAL A 291 8.24 24.46 -10.88
C VAL A 291 7.77 23.82 -12.19
N ARG A 292 6.64 24.24 -12.75
CA ARG A 292 6.17 23.77 -14.06
C ARG A 292 7.02 24.28 -15.22
N SER A 293 7.56 25.47 -15.10
CA SER A 293 8.41 26.08 -16.13
C SER A 293 9.88 25.63 -16.06
N ASP A 294 10.35 25.23 -14.89
CA ASP A 294 11.72 24.77 -14.65
C ASP A 294 11.75 23.32 -14.11
N PHE A 295 12.04 22.37 -14.98
CA PHE A 295 12.15 20.96 -14.63
C PHE A 295 13.26 20.67 -13.59
N SER A 296 14.25 21.55 -13.44
CA SER A 296 15.30 21.40 -12.42
C SER A 296 14.78 21.67 -11.00
N ALA A 297 13.67 22.41 -10.87
CA ALA A 297 13.00 22.70 -9.62
C ALA A 297 12.07 21.56 -9.15
N GLN A 298 11.90 20.50 -9.96
CA GLN A 298 11.10 19.34 -9.58
C GLN A 298 11.91 18.38 -8.69
N GLY A 299 11.23 17.76 -7.75
CA GLY A 299 11.84 16.78 -6.85
C GLY A 299 11.98 17.27 -5.41
N ARG A 300 13.03 16.82 -4.74
CA ARG A 300 13.31 17.13 -3.34
C ARG A 300 13.73 18.60 -3.16
N LEU A 301 13.18 19.23 -2.13
CA LEU A 301 13.59 20.55 -1.67
C LEU A 301 14.60 20.38 -0.52
N GLU A 302 15.80 20.90 -0.66
CA GLU A 302 16.83 20.85 0.39
C GLU A 302 16.56 21.86 1.50
N GLU A 303 15.92 22.97 1.13
CA GLU A 303 15.46 24.02 2.04
C GLU A 303 14.09 24.53 1.62
N ILE A 304 13.41 25.23 2.51
CA ILE A 304 12.12 25.84 2.22
C ILE A 304 12.36 27.00 1.23
N PRO A 305 11.69 27.03 0.07
CA PRO A 305 11.79 28.16 -0.85
C PRO A 305 11.46 29.48 -0.13
N SER A 306 12.29 30.49 -0.31
CA SER A 306 12.15 31.79 0.40
C SER A 306 10.79 32.45 0.18
N VAL A 307 10.17 32.23 -1.00
CA VAL A 307 8.83 32.72 -1.33
C VAL A 307 7.73 32.06 -0.52
N LEU A 308 7.94 30.84 -0.02
CA LEU A 308 6.96 30.07 0.76
C LEU A 308 7.15 30.20 2.28
N GLU A 309 8.35 30.48 2.77
CA GLU A 309 8.67 30.49 4.20
C GLU A 309 7.80 31.48 4.98
N SER A 310 7.71 32.75 4.53
CA SER A 310 6.90 33.77 5.19
C SER A 310 5.40 33.46 5.17
N PRO A 311 4.78 33.06 4.05
CA PRO A 311 3.39 32.61 4.01
C PRO A 311 3.09 31.44 4.96
N ILE A 312 3.94 30.39 4.99
CA ILE A 312 3.78 29.24 5.91
C ILE A 312 3.84 29.69 7.36
N ARG A 313 4.78 30.58 7.71
CA ARG A 313 4.91 31.13 9.07
C ARG A 313 3.64 31.89 9.49
N LYS A 314 3.09 32.74 8.61
CA LYS A 314 1.85 33.49 8.90
C LYS A 314 0.64 32.57 9.06
N VAL A 315 0.51 31.53 8.23
CA VAL A 315 -0.53 30.50 8.40
C VAL A 315 -0.41 29.83 9.75
N ARG A 316 0.79 29.39 10.14
CA ARG A 316 1.01 28.77 11.45
C ARG A 316 0.61 29.69 12.59
N GLU A 317 1.08 30.96 12.58
CA GLU A 317 0.82 31.93 13.63
C GLU A 317 -0.66 32.27 13.76
N ALA A 318 -1.35 32.49 12.66
CA ALA A 318 -2.79 32.79 12.65
C ALA A 318 -3.62 31.58 13.13
N ALA A 319 -3.30 30.38 12.65
CA ALA A 319 -3.96 29.14 13.09
C ALA A 319 -3.73 28.86 14.60
N GLN A 320 -2.52 29.09 15.10
CA GLN A 320 -2.18 28.92 16.52
C GLN A 320 -2.96 29.92 17.40
N ALA A 321 -3.10 31.18 16.99
CA ALA A 321 -3.86 32.19 17.73
C ALA A 321 -5.33 31.79 17.88
N ILE A 322 -5.95 31.24 16.84
CA ILE A 322 -7.32 30.72 16.91
C ILE A 322 -7.42 29.51 17.83
N THR A 323 -6.49 28.55 17.72
CA THR A 323 -6.50 27.35 18.56
C THR A 323 -6.39 27.71 20.05
N GLN A 324 -5.56 28.70 20.40
CA GLN A 324 -5.43 29.21 21.77
C GLN A 324 -6.71 29.88 22.25
N SER A 325 -7.37 30.70 21.43
CA SER A 325 -8.64 31.33 21.77
C SER A 325 -9.74 30.28 21.99
N LEU A 326 -9.83 29.28 21.11
CA LEU A 326 -10.77 28.16 21.28
C LEU A 326 -10.53 27.34 22.56
N THR A 327 -9.32 27.29 23.08
CA THR A 327 -9.02 26.56 24.30
C THR A 327 -9.42 27.34 25.56
N ALA A 328 -9.39 28.68 25.51
CA ALA A 328 -9.72 29.55 26.63
C ALA A 328 -11.24 29.60 26.98
N ASP A 329 -12.11 29.27 26.03
CA ASP A 329 -13.57 29.40 26.19
C ASP A 329 -14.27 28.08 26.60
N GLU A 330 -13.63 27.22 27.41
CA GLU A 330 -14.13 25.86 27.71
C GLU A 330 -15.36 25.77 28.62
N GLU A 331 -15.88 26.88 29.19
CA GLU A 331 -17.02 26.87 30.11
C GLU A 331 -18.37 27.13 29.40
N ALA A 332 -19.24 26.11 29.43
CA ALA A 332 -20.69 26.14 29.11
C ALA A 332 -21.13 26.07 27.63
N ILE A 333 -20.96 24.95 26.97
CA ILE A 333 -21.52 24.71 25.62
C ILE A 333 -22.22 23.35 25.57
N GLY A 334 -23.38 23.24 24.95
CA GLY A 334 -24.13 21.98 24.73
C GLY A 334 -23.38 21.01 23.79
N THR A 335 -23.73 19.73 23.85
CA THR A 335 -23.02 18.61 23.17
C THR A 335 -22.78 18.82 21.67
N ASP A 336 -23.71 19.38 20.92
CA ASP A 336 -23.59 19.67 19.48
C ASP A 336 -22.56 20.76 19.20
N ALA A 337 -22.57 21.81 19.98
CA ALA A 337 -21.61 22.90 19.87
C ALA A 337 -20.18 22.44 20.28
N MET A 338 -20.06 21.50 21.24
CA MET A 338 -18.77 20.88 21.60
C MET A 338 -18.20 20.04 20.47
N ALA A 339 -19.03 19.25 19.78
CA ALA A 339 -18.61 18.43 18.65
C ALA A 339 -18.14 19.28 17.45
N GLU A 340 -18.89 20.35 17.14
CA GLU A 340 -18.50 21.28 16.07
C GLU A 340 -17.20 22.02 16.41
N ARG A 341 -17.07 22.49 17.64
CA ARG A 341 -15.85 23.14 18.16
C ARG A 341 -14.63 22.22 18.06
N ALA A 342 -14.75 20.97 18.51
CA ALA A 342 -13.67 19.99 18.44
C ALA A 342 -13.24 19.77 16.99
N ARG A 343 -14.18 19.66 16.06
CA ARG A 343 -13.91 19.51 14.62
C ARG A 343 -13.18 20.72 14.05
N VAL A 344 -13.64 21.95 14.36
CA VAL A 344 -13.00 23.20 13.90
C VAL A 344 -11.59 23.31 14.50
N LYS A 345 -11.46 23.09 15.80
CA LYS A 345 -10.16 23.09 16.51
C LYS A 345 -9.20 22.06 15.90
N GLY A 346 -9.68 20.83 15.63
CA GLY A 346 -8.88 19.77 15.01
C GLY A 346 -8.33 20.16 13.65
N ALA A 347 -9.18 20.68 12.75
CA ALA A 347 -8.77 21.11 11.41
C ALA A 347 -7.74 22.26 11.44
N ILE A 348 -7.90 23.23 12.34
CA ILE A 348 -6.99 24.36 12.48
C ILE A 348 -5.66 23.92 13.11
N THR A 349 -5.72 23.05 14.13
CA THR A 349 -4.54 22.48 14.78
C THR A 349 -3.69 21.67 13.80
N GLU A 350 -4.32 20.89 12.93
CA GLU A 350 -3.64 20.14 11.89
C GLU A 350 -2.83 21.06 10.97
N VAL A 351 -3.44 22.14 10.46
CA VAL A 351 -2.75 23.13 9.63
C VAL A 351 -1.57 23.76 10.37
N SER A 352 -1.77 24.18 11.63
CA SER A 352 -0.73 24.80 12.46
C SER A 352 0.44 23.85 12.71
N THR A 353 0.15 22.58 13.03
CA THR A 353 1.15 21.56 13.35
C THR A 353 1.96 21.18 12.11
N THR A 354 1.29 20.95 10.96
CA THR A 354 1.98 20.64 9.70
C THR A 354 2.85 21.80 9.26
N ALA A 355 2.36 23.05 9.31
CA ALA A 355 3.14 24.23 9.01
C ALA A 355 4.38 24.36 9.95
N ALA A 356 4.20 24.07 11.24
CA ALA A 356 5.31 24.10 12.20
C ALA A 356 6.37 23.03 11.93
N LYS A 357 5.94 21.80 11.53
CA LYS A 357 6.85 20.72 11.14
C LYS A 357 7.65 21.09 9.90
N ILE A 358 7.01 21.65 8.86
CA ILE A 358 7.68 22.12 7.65
C ILE A 358 8.73 23.19 7.98
N LEU A 359 8.36 24.19 8.80
CA LEU A 359 9.29 25.26 9.20
C LEU A 359 10.47 24.78 10.05
N LYS A 360 10.41 23.58 10.59
CA LYS A 360 11.49 22.91 11.36
C LYS A 360 12.20 21.83 10.55
N LEU A 361 12.15 21.90 9.22
CA LEU A 361 12.81 20.93 8.34
C LEU A 361 14.22 20.59 8.85
N GLY A 362 14.48 19.30 9.06
CA GLY A 362 15.75 18.78 9.58
C GLY A 362 16.30 17.64 8.71
N ASN A 363 17.55 17.24 9.01
CA ASN A 363 18.31 16.25 8.21
C ASN A 363 17.66 14.87 8.08
N GLY A 364 16.71 14.51 8.95
CA GLY A 364 15.99 13.23 8.90
C GLY A 364 14.68 13.30 8.11
N GLN A 365 14.42 14.38 7.38
CA GLN A 365 13.15 14.63 6.70
C GLN A 365 13.37 14.99 5.22
N VAL A 366 12.34 14.75 4.42
CA VAL A 366 12.30 15.08 2.98
C VAL A 366 11.11 15.98 2.73
N LEU A 367 11.40 17.17 2.19
CA LEU A 367 10.39 18.11 1.74
C LEU A 367 10.34 18.10 0.21
N TRP A 368 9.12 18.11 -0.36
CA TRP A 368 8.93 18.30 -1.81
C TRP A 368 7.61 19.00 -2.11
N TYR A 369 7.51 19.55 -3.30
CA TYR A 369 6.31 20.20 -3.80
C TYR A 369 5.71 19.39 -4.95
N GLU A 370 4.40 19.13 -4.88
CA GLU A 370 3.63 18.51 -5.96
C GLU A 370 2.80 19.56 -6.72
N PRO A 371 3.12 19.84 -8.00
CA PRO A 371 2.47 20.91 -8.76
C PRO A 371 1.00 20.64 -9.09
N THR A 372 0.60 19.36 -9.21
CA THR A 372 -0.75 18.97 -9.65
C THR A 372 -1.82 19.43 -8.68
N PHE A 373 -1.55 19.31 -7.38
CA PHE A 373 -2.49 19.68 -6.31
C PHE A 373 -2.01 20.84 -5.45
N SER A 374 -0.96 21.54 -5.86
CA SER A 374 -0.33 22.61 -5.08
C SER A 374 -0.10 22.19 -3.63
N THR A 375 0.66 21.12 -3.45
CA THR A 375 0.87 20.47 -2.14
C THR A 375 2.34 20.47 -1.76
N LEU A 376 2.65 20.91 -0.55
CA LEU A 376 3.91 20.61 0.12
C LEU A 376 3.76 19.33 0.92
N HIS A 377 4.69 18.41 0.70
CA HIS A 377 4.78 17.14 1.43
C HIS A 377 6.04 17.13 2.29
N LEU A 378 5.92 16.64 3.51
CA LEU A 378 7.03 16.42 4.43
C LEU A 378 6.98 14.97 4.94
N ALA A 379 8.00 14.17 4.62
CA ALA A 379 8.11 12.78 5.05
C ALA A 379 9.39 12.54 5.88
N PRO A 380 9.39 11.59 6.82
CA PRO A 380 10.62 11.11 7.43
C PRO A 380 11.43 10.28 6.40
N LEU A 381 12.74 10.39 6.43
CA LEU A 381 13.65 9.57 5.61
C LEU A 381 13.58 8.09 5.99
N SER A 382 13.48 7.82 7.29
CA SER A 382 13.36 6.47 7.83
C SER A 382 12.30 6.43 8.92
N VAL A 383 11.53 5.35 8.94
CA VAL A 383 10.56 5.05 10.00
C VAL A 383 11.04 3.92 10.93
N SER A 384 12.22 3.33 10.63
CA SER A 384 12.72 2.14 11.32
C SER A 384 12.88 2.31 12.82
N HIS A 385 13.35 3.50 13.28
CA HIS A 385 13.49 3.79 14.70
C HIS A 385 12.14 3.80 15.44
N VAL A 386 11.13 4.46 14.84
CA VAL A 386 9.78 4.52 15.44
C VAL A 386 9.12 3.15 15.45
N LEU A 387 9.28 2.37 14.37
CA LEU A 387 8.79 0.99 14.31
C LEU A 387 9.45 0.12 15.37
N ARG A 388 10.76 0.29 15.60
CA ARG A 388 11.48 -0.42 16.66
C ARG A 388 10.92 -0.09 18.03
N SER A 389 10.88 1.18 18.40
CA SER A 389 10.50 1.61 19.74
C SER A 389 9.02 1.38 20.06
N ASN A 390 8.12 1.52 19.09
CA ASN A 390 6.69 1.53 19.35
C ASN A 390 5.97 0.23 18.87
N LEU A 391 6.68 -0.68 18.19
CA LEU A 391 6.12 -1.96 17.77
C LEU A 391 7.00 -3.13 18.18
N LEU A 392 8.29 -3.15 17.76
CA LEU A 392 9.12 -4.35 17.91
C LEU A 392 9.50 -4.63 19.37
N THR A 393 9.75 -3.60 20.19
CA THR A 393 10.01 -3.81 21.61
C THR A 393 8.77 -4.25 22.40
N GLN A 394 7.58 -4.04 21.88
CA GLN A 394 6.33 -4.28 22.61
C GLN A 394 5.65 -5.60 22.26
N THR A 395 5.73 -6.00 21.00
CA THR A 395 4.89 -7.09 20.46
C THR A 395 5.69 -7.98 19.51
N PRO A 396 5.62 -9.32 19.60
CA PRO A 396 6.19 -10.20 18.59
C PRO A 396 5.62 -9.87 17.20
N VAL A 397 6.52 -9.73 16.24
CA VAL A 397 6.15 -9.42 14.84
C VAL A 397 6.53 -10.57 13.93
N ILE A 398 5.55 -11.07 13.19
CA ILE A 398 5.73 -12.06 12.12
C ILE A 398 5.63 -11.32 10.78
N ALA A 399 6.76 -11.03 10.15
CA ALA A 399 6.83 -10.37 8.86
C ALA A 399 6.90 -11.42 7.73
N THR A 400 5.90 -11.45 6.86
CA THR A 400 5.84 -12.43 5.76
C THR A 400 5.60 -11.78 4.42
N SER A 401 6.26 -12.32 3.38
CA SER A 401 6.04 -11.95 1.99
C SER A 401 6.59 -13.02 1.05
N ALA A 402 6.22 -12.94 -0.23
CA ALA A 402 6.87 -13.73 -1.27
C ALA A 402 8.28 -13.21 -1.61
N THR A 403 8.61 -11.99 -1.22
CA THR A 403 9.84 -11.29 -1.59
C THR A 403 10.34 -10.47 -0.42
N LEU A 404 11.25 -11.01 0.38
CA LEU A 404 11.92 -10.34 1.51
C LEU A 404 13.43 -10.27 1.35
N THR A 405 13.99 -11.13 0.49
CA THR A 405 15.43 -11.18 0.26
C THR A 405 15.85 -10.39 -0.98
N VAL A 406 17.04 -9.83 -0.91
CA VAL A 406 17.75 -9.24 -2.05
C VAL A 406 19.06 -9.98 -2.20
N GLY A 407 19.23 -10.73 -3.31
CA GLY A 407 20.42 -11.57 -3.51
C GLY A 407 20.57 -12.65 -2.41
N ASN A 408 19.48 -13.22 -1.93
CA ASN A 408 19.41 -14.21 -0.84
C ASN A 408 19.76 -13.67 0.56
N ASN A 409 19.66 -12.36 0.80
CA ASN A 409 19.94 -11.75 2.10
C ASN A 409 18.71 -10.95 2.59
N PHE A 410 18.31 -11.14 3.84
CA PHE A 410 17.20 -10.46 4.51
C PHE A 410 17.59 -9.08 5.08
N ASP A 411 18.87 -8.77 5.28
CA ASP A 411 19.33 -7.63 6.09
C ASP A 411 18.74 -6.30 5.65
N ALA A 412 18.66 -6.04 4.35
CA ALA A 412 18.13 -4.78 3.84
C ALA A 412 16.66 -4.58 4.25
N MET A 413 15.86 -5.64 4.15
CA MET A 413 14.45 -5.60 4.53
C MET A 413 14.29 -5.56 6.05
N ALA A 414 15.06 -6.36 6.78
CA ALA A 414 15.04 -6.38 8.25
C ALA A 414 15.35 -4.99 8.83
N LYS A 415 16.42 -4.34 8.38
CA LYS A 415 16.77 -2.97 8.78
C LYS A 415 15.68 -1.95 8.44
N SER A 416 15.03 -2.10 7.31
CA SER A 416 13.96 -1.18 6.89
C SER A 416 12.73 -1.25 7.81
N ILE A 417 12.38 -2.44 8.30
CA ILE A 417 11.29 -2.67 9.27
C ILE A 417 11.70 -2.25 10.69
N GLY A 418 12.99 -2.15 10.97
CA GLY A 418 13.51 -1.72 12.26
C GLY A 418 14.17 -2.82 13.10
N PHE A 419 14.28 -4.05 12.58
CA PHE A 419 15.03 -5.12 13.23
C PHE A 419 16.52 -4.78 13.29
N LEU A 420 17.18 -5.26 14.34
CA LEU A 420 18.61 -5.10 14.53
C LEU A 420 19.33 -6.34 13.98
N VAL A 421 20.15 -6.15 12.96
CA VAL A 421 20.90 -7.25 12.32
C VAL A 421 22.36 -6.87 12.08
N GLY A 422 23.25 -7.85 12.17
CA GLY A 422 24.69 -7.63 12.07
C GLY A 422 25.24 -6.80 13.22
N ASN A 423 26.13 -5.85 12.94
CA ASN A 423 26.80 -5.03 13.98
C ASN A 423 25.84 -4.11 14.77
N ASP A 424 24.61 -3.93 14.30
CA ASP A 424 23.60 -3.11 14.98
C ASP A 424 22.97 -3.86 16.17
N ALA A 425 23.11 -5.18 16.24
CA ALA A 425 22.54 -6.03 17.30
C ALA A 425 23.24 -5.86 18.66
N ASP A 426 24.49 -5.41 18.68
CA ASP A 426 25.32 -5.34 19.88
C ASP A 426 25.14 -4.05 20.70
N VAL A 427 24.27 -3.12 20.29
CA VAL A 427 24.24 -1.74 20.82
C VAL A 427 22.96 -1.38 21.58
N ALA A 428 21.93 -2.21 21.59
CA ALA A 428 20.64 -1.85 22.19
C ALA A 428 20.58 -2.29 23.68
N GLU A 429 20.47 -1.34 24.60
CA GLU A 429 19.98 -1.60 25.95
C GLU A 429 18.45 -1.78 25.88
N ILE A 430 17.96 -2.96 26.24
CA ILE A 430 16.55 -3.34 26.20
C ILE A 430 16.09 -3.59 27.63
N ALA A 431 14.91 -3.10 27.99
CA ALA A 431 14.35 -3.33 29.32
C ALA A 431 13.90 -4.81 29.47
N ASP A 432 13.89 -5.33 30.72
CA ASP A 432 13.63 -6.75 31.02
C ASP A 432 12.24 -7.25 30.55
N ASP A 433 11.25 -6.37 30.33
CA ASP A 433 9.90 -6.66 29.89
C ASP A 433 9.69 -6.44 28.39
N GLU A 434 10.67 -5.86 27.71
CA GLU A 434 10.64 -5.60 26.27
C GLU A 434 11.12 -6.80 25.44
N ILE A 435 10.70 -6.84 24.19
CA ILE A 435 11.13 -7.84 23.21
C ILE A 435 12.37 -7.30 22.49
N ASP A 436 13.40 -8.13 22.40
CA ASP A 436 14.63 -7.76 21.71
C ASP A 436 14.44 -7.70 20.17
N PRO A 437 14.56 -6.53 19.54
CA PRO A 437 14.50 -6.39 18.09
C PRO A 437 15.62 -7.12 17.33
N ALA A 438 16.68 -7.56 18.01
CA ALA A 438 17.74 -8.40 17.46
C ALA A 438 17.37 -9.89 17.50
N ASN A 439 16.41 -10.29 18.34
CA ASN A 439 15.93 -11.66 18.39
C ASN A 439 14.91 -11.94 17.28
N VAL A 440 15.40 -11.96 16.03
CA VAL A 440 14.60 -12.21 14.84
C VAL A 440 15.11 -13.46 14.12
N GLN A 441 14.22 -14.47 14.00
CA GLN A 441 14.47 -15.62 13.14
C GLN A 441 14.17 -15.25 11.68
N MET A 442 15.03 -15.66 10.76
CA MET A 442 14.85 -15.45 9.31
C MET A 442 14.72 -16.81 8.62
N LEU A 443 13.68 -16.99 7.83
CA LEU A 443 13.36 -18.26 7.21
C LEU A 443 12.92 -18.06 5.75
N ASP A 444 13.49 -18.83 4.84
CA ASP A 444 13.01 -18.96 3.46
C ASP A 444 12.46 -20.38 3.26
N VAL A 445 11.14 -20.50 3.15
CA VAL A 445 10.46 -21.79 2.93
C VAL A 445 10.26 -22.12 1.45
N GLY A 446 10.84 -21.30 0.56
CA GLY A 446 10.78 -21.49 -0.87
C GLY A 446 9.38 -21.36 -1.48
N SER A 447 9.20 -22.02 -2.59
CA SER A 447 7.93 -22.08 -3.33
C SER A 447 7.64 -23.53 -3.74
N PRO A 448 6.38 -23.94 -3.79
CA PRO A 448 6.01 -25.29 -4.23
C PRO A 448 6.13 -25.48 -5.75
N PHE A 449 6.46 -24.43 -6.51
CA PHE A 449 6.50 -24.45 -7.97
C PHE A 449 7.89 -24.82 -8.49
N ASP A 450 7.91 -25.64 -9.54
CA ASP A 450 9.13 -25.98 -10.29
C ASP A 450 9.38 -24.93 -11.39
N PHE A 451 9.82 -23.75 -10.95
CA PHE A 451 10.02 -22.61 -11.85
C PHE A 451 10.94 -22.92 -13.04
N ALA A 452 11.94 -23.78 -12.86
CA ALA A 452 12.90 -24.11 -13.91
C ALA A 452 12.25 -24.87 -15.09
N ASN A 453 11.21 -25.68 -14.79
CA ASN A 453 10.44 -26.44 -15.78
C ASN A 453 9.13 -25.77 -16.18
N GLN A 454 8.67 -24.79 -15.41
CA GLN A 454 7.41 -24.10 -15.67
C GLN A 454 7.58 -22.81 -16.45
N GLY A 455 8.73 -22.15 -16.38
CA GLY A 455 8.85 -20.83 -16.98
C GLY A 455 10.22 -20.53 -17.58
N VAL A 456 10.19 -19.66 -18.58
CA VAL A 456 11.38 -19.16 -19.27
C VAL A 456 11.59 -17.70 -18.92
N LEU A 457 12.82 -17.33 -18.55
CA LEU A 457 13.25 -15.93 -18.42
C LEU A 457 14.04 -15.52 -19.67
N TYR A 458 13.42 -14.68 -20.48
CA TYR A 458 14.02 -14.12 -21.70
C TYR A 458 14.68 -12.77 -21.40
N MET A 459 15.95 -12.66 -21.79
CA MET A 459 16.77 -11.47 -21.58
C MET A 459 17.54 -11.14 -22.87
N PRO A 460 16.95 -10.39 -23.81
CA PRO A 460 17.58 -10.05 -25.09
C PRO A 460 18.80 -9.16 -24.92
N LYS A 461 19.97 -9.64 -25.38
CA LYS A 461 21.25 -8.89 -25.30
C LYS A 461 21.39 -7.83 -26.40
N HIS A 462 20.63 -7.99 -27.50
CA HIS A 462 20.75 -7.15 -28.69
C HIS A 462 20.00 -5.83 -28.59
N LEU A 463 19.08 -5.70 -27.60
CA LEU A 463 18.34 -4.47 -27.40
C LEU A 463 19.22 -3.33 -26.85
N PRO A 464 18.97 -2.10 -27.29
CA PRO A 464 19.68 -0.93 -26.75
C PRO A 464 19.39 -0.74 -25.27
N GLU A 465 20.33 -0.12 -24.55
CA GLU A 465 20.09 0.29 -23.15
C GLU A 465 18.95 1.32 -23.10
N PRO A 466 18.05 1.24 -22.09
CA PRO A 466 16.93 2.16 -21.97
C PRO A 466 17.34 3.62 -21.86
N GLY A 467 16.77 4.46 -22.72
CA GLY A 467 16.94 5.90 -22.70
C GLY A 467 15.95 6.64 -21.80
N ARG A 468 16.08 7.99 -21.74
CA ARG A 468 15.15 8.86 -20.99
C ARG A 468 13.81 9.07 -21.71
N ASP A 469 13.77 8.88 -23.04
CA ASP A 469 12.63 9.23 -23.88
C ASP A 469 11.57 8.13 -24.03
N GLY A 470 11.63 7.09 -23.23
CA GLY A 470 10.72 5.94 -23.28
C GLY A 470 11.38 4.71 -23.91
N PRO A 471 10.59 3.66 -24.25
CA PRO A 471 11.11 2.48 -24.93
C PRO A 471 11.52 2.80 -26.36
N SER A 472 12.63 2.22 -26.83
CA SER A 472 13.09 2.36 -28.20
C SER A 472 12.20 1.61 -29.20
N ALA A 473 12.34 1.90 -30.50
CA ALA A 473 11.58 1.22 -31.54
C ALA A 473 11.88 -0.29 -31.58
N GLU A 474 13.12 -0.68 -31.31
CA GLU A 474 13.57 -2.06 -31.26
C GLU A 474 12.92 -2.81 -30.10
N VAL A 475 12.80 -2.19 -28.91
CA VAL A 475 12.10 -2.76 -27.75
C VAL A 475 10.61 -2.96 -28.04
N LEU A 476 9.96 -1.99 -28.68
CA LEU A 476 8.55 -2.08 -29.05
C LEU A 476 8.30 -3.13 -30.15
N THR A 477 9.22 -3.28 -31.08
CA THR A 477 9.16 -4.32 -32.12
C THR A 477 9.30 -5.72 -31.51
N GLU A 478 10.32 -5.92 -30.66
CA GLU A 478 10.51 -7.20 -29.95
C GLU A 478 9.27 -7.55 -29.10
N LEU A 479 8.70 -6.57 -28.40
CA LEU A 479 7.46 -6.77 -27.64
C LEU A 479 6.30 -7.20 -28.55
N GLY A 480 6.14 -6.56 -29.71
CA GLY A 480 5.10 -6.91 -30.68
C GLY A 480 5.23 -8.34 -31.20
N GLU A 481 6.46 -8.78 -31.53
CA GLU A 481 6.75 -10.16 -31.97
C GLU A 481 6.49 -11.21 -30.88
N LEU A 482 6.78 -10.89 -29.62
CA LEU A 482 6.48 -11.76 -28.49
C LEU A 482 4.97 -11.87 -28.25
N ILE A 483 4.23 -10.77 -28.34
CA ILE A 483 2.76 -10.74 -28.21
C ILE A 483 2.08 -11.53 -29.33
N ASP A 484 2.54 -11.38 -30.58
CA ASP A 484 2.06 -12.18 -31.69
C ASP A 484 2.28 -13.67 -31.47
N ALA A 485 3.50 -14.06 -31.04
CA ALA A 485 3.82 -15.44 -30.72
C ALA A 485 2.98 -16.01 -29.56
N ALA A 486 2.59 -15.18 -28.59
CA ALA A 486 1.71 -15.54 -27.48
C ALA A 486 0.21 -15.57 -27.86
N GLY A 487 -0.16 -15.07 -29.04
CA GLY A 487 -1.55 -14.93 -29.44
C GLY A 487 -2.35 -13.96 -28.58
N GLY A 488 -1.74 -12.87 -28.12
CA GLY A 488 -2.20 -12.00 -27.05
C GLY A 488 -1.69 -12.49 -25.69
N ARG A 489 -2.55 -12.90 -24.76
CA ARG A 489 -2.26 -13.53 -23.45
C ARG A 489 -1.09 -12.90 -22.70
N THR A 490 -0.95 -11.57 -22.78
CA THR A 490 0.24 -10.85 -22.34
C THR A 490 -0.10 -9.79 -21.32
N LEU A 491 0.66 -9.79 -20.20
CA LEU A 491 0.74 -8.68 -19.27
C LEU A 491 2.01 -7.88 -19.58
N ALA A 492 1.86 -6.66 -20.11
CA ALA A 492 2.96 -5.77 -20.47
C ALA A 492 3.12 -4.65 -19.43
N LEU A 493 4.21 -4.67 -18.67
CA LEU A 493 4.48 -3.82 -17.53
C LEU A 493 5.52 -2.75 -17.88
N PHE A 494 5.15 -1.50 -17.71
CA PHE A 494 6.00 -0.35 -18.01
C PHE A 494 6.35 0.45 -16.75
N SER A 495 7.55 0.99 -16.74
CA SER A 495 8.05 1.84 -15.65
C SER A 495 7.51 3.28 -15.70
N SER A 496 6.83 3.67 -16.79
CA SER A 496 6.30 5.03 -16.97
C SER A 496 5.05 5.09 -17.83
N TRP A 497 4.21 6.09 -17.60
CA TRP A 497 3.03 6.38 -18.44
C TRP A 497 3.40 6.66 -19.90
N ARG A 498 4.52 7.34 -20.13
CA ARG A 498 5.05 7.58 -21.49
C ARG A 498 5.35 6.27 -22.22
N GLY A 499 5.88 5.28 -21.48
CA GLY A 499 6.11 3.93 -22.02
C GLY A 499 4.81 3.22 -22.37
N VAL A 500 3.79 3.31 -21.52
CA VAL A 500 2.43 2.76 -21.79
C VAL A 500 1.83 3.37 -23.04
N GLU A 501 1.85 4.69 -23.18
CA GLU A 501 1.31 5.42 -24.33
C GLU A 501 2.05 5.06 -25.64
N ALA A 502 3.38 4.99 -25.59
CA ALA A 502 4.20 4.60 -26.73
C ALA A 502 3.93 3.15 -27.17
N ALA A 503 3.79 2.23 -26.23
CA ALA A 503 3.48 0.84 -26.49
C ALA A 503 2.06 0.68 -27.08
N ASP A 504 1.06 1.34 -26.51
CA ASP A 504 -0.31 1.32 -27.03
C ASP A 504 -0.35 1.77 -28.49
N LEU A 505 0.28 2.91 -28.79
CA LEU A 505 0.33 3.45 -30.15
C LEU A 505 1.03 2.52 -31.15
N HIS A 506 2.17 1.93 -30.75
CA HIS A 506 2.93 1.01 -31.60
C HIS A 506 2.20 -0.31 -31.82
N LEU A 507 1.72 -0.94 -30.75
CA LEU A 507 1.07 -2.25 -30.81
C LEU A 507 -0.25 -2.21 -31.60
N ARG A 508 -1.03 -1.13 -31.51
CA ARG A 508 -2.24 -0.95 -32.34
C ARG A 508 -1.94 -0.90 -33.85
N LYS A 509 -0.72 -0.50 -34.24
CA LYS A 509 -0.31 -0.49 -35.64
C LYS A 509 0.16 -1.86 -36.12
N VAL A 510 1.01 -2.52 -35.30
CA VAL A 510 1.66 -3.77 -35.72
C VAL A 510 0.77 -5.00 -35.55
N LEU A 511 -0.23 -4.95 -34.66
CA LEU A 511 -1.15 -6.05 -34.37
C LEU A 511 -2.54 -5.85 -35.01
N VAL A 512 -2.70 -4.86 -35.90
CA VAL A 512 -4.01 -4.46 -36.47
C VAL A 512 -4.73 -5.60 -37.19
N ASP A 513 -3.99 -6.47 -37.88
CA ASP A 513 -4.54 -7.60 -38.66
C ASP A 513 -4.68 -8.89 -37.83
N LEU A 514 -4.33 -8.86 -36.54
CA LEU A 514 -4.39 -10.02 -35.67
C LEU A 514 -5.63 -9.95 -34.75
N PRO A 515 -6.21 -11.10 -34.37
CA PRO A 515 -7.37 -11.15 -33.48
C PRO A 515 -6.96 -10.91 -32.01
N ILE A 516 -6.16 -9.87 -31.78
CA ILE A 516 -5.61 -9.52 -30.47
C ILE A 516 -6.26 -8.24 -29.97
N LYS A 517 -6.81 -8.28 -28.75
CA LYS A 517 -7.42 -7.11 -28.09
C LYS A 517 -6.43 -6.42 -27.18
N ILE A 518 -6.29 -5.13 -27.33
CA ILE A 518 -5.40 -4.31 -26.50
C ILE A 518 -6.23 -3.59 -25.43
N ILE A 519 -5.95 -3.90 -24.18
CA ILE A 519 -6.49 -3.25 -22.97
C ILE A 519 -5.38 -2.38 -22.39
N THR A 520 -5.56 -1.06 -22.43
CA THR A 520 -4.55 -0.12 -21.95
C THR A 520 -5.05 0.61 -20.72
N GLN A 521 -4.27 0.57 -19.65
CA GLN A 521 -4.51 1.33 -18.44
C GLN A 521 -4.38 2.84 -18.71
N LYS A 522 -5.33 3.63 -18.24
CA LYS A 522 -5.29 5.09 -18.26
C LYS A 522 -5.03 5.64 -16.86
N ARG A 523 -4.58 6.89 -16.79
CA ARG A 523 -4.42 7.57 -15.49
C ARG A 523 -5.77 7.67 -14.78
N GLY A 524 -5.82 7.19 -13.54
CA GLY A 524 -7.04 7.19 -12.72
C GLY A 524 -7.91 5.94 -12.84
N ASP A 525 -7.61 5.03 -13.76
CA ASP A 525 -8.34 3.77 -13.87
C ASP A 525 -8.15 2.90 -12.62
N SER A 526 -9.23 2.25 -12.20
CA SER A 526 -9.17 1.18 -11.19
C SER A 526 -8.57 -0.08 -11.82
N VAL A 527 -7.63 -0.72 -11.11
CA VAL A 527 -6.92 -1.93 -11.59
C VAL A 527 -7.85 -3.13 -11.72
N GLY A 528 -8.75 -3.35 -10.75
CA GLY A 528 -9.61 -4.53 -10.68
C GLY A 528 -10.41 -4.82 -11.97
N PRO A 529 -11.22 -3.86 -12.49
CA PRO A 529 -11.99 -4.05 -13.72
C PRO A 529 -11.14 -4.33 -14.97
N LEU A 530 -9.91 -3.78 -15.04
CA LEU A 530 -8.98 -4.06 -16.14
C LEU A 530 -8.48 -5.51 -16.10
N VAL A 531 -8.12 -5.98 -14.91
CA VAL A 531 -7.67 -7.35 -14.67
C VAL A 531 -8.78 -8.35 -14.95
N GLU A 532 -10.02 -8.09 -14.51
CA GLU A 532 -11.16 -8.96 -14.79
C GLU A 532 -11.45 -9.09 -16.30
N ARG A 533 -11.34 -7.99 -17.04
CA ARG A 533 -11.50 -8.01 -18.49
C ARG A 533 -10.39 -8.81 -19.18
N PHE A 534 -9.16 -8.66 -18.70
CA PHE A 534 -8.00 -9.39 -19.20
C PHE A 534 -8.11 -10.89 -18.90
N ALA A 535 -8.50 -11.26 -17.68
CA ALA A 535 -8.65 -12.65 -17.27
C ALA A 535 -9.75 -13.42 -18.05
N LYS A 536 -10.78 -12.72 -18.53
CA LYS A 536 -11.89 -13.31 -19.30
C LYS A 536 -11.62 -13.49 -20.79
N ASP A 537 -10.51 -12.96 -21.31
CA ASP A 537 -10.23 -12.94 -22.74
C ASP A 537 -8.78 -13.38 -23.03
N GLU A 538 -8.64 -14.62 -23.44
CA GLU A 538 -7.35 -15.24 -23.76
C GLU A 538 -6.65 -14.64 -24.98
N THR A 539 -7.28 -13.75 -25.74
CA THR A 539 -6.67 -13.05 -26.89
C THR A 539 -6.22 -11.63 -26.54
N SER A 540 -6.34 -11.24 -25.28
CA SER A 540 -6.07 -9.86 -24.90
C SER A 540 -4.63 -9.62 -24.43
N VAL A 541 -4.20 -8.36 -24.54
CA VAL A 541 -2.98 -7.81 -23.98
C VAL A 541 -3.35 -6.73 -22.98
N LEU A 542 -2.88 -6.81 -21.75
CA LEU A 542 -3.04 -5.76 -20.74
C LEU A 542 -1.74 -4.97 -20.63
N ILE A 543 -1.81 -3.67 -20.98
CA ILE A 543 -0.68 -2.74 -20.90
C ILE A 543 -0.90 -1.77 -19.74
N GLY A 544 0.08 -1.65 -18.83
CA GLY A 544 -0.02 -0.68 -17.75
C GLY A 544 1.28 -0.44 -16.99
N THR A 545 1.16 0.39 -15.94
CA THR A 545 2.29 0.81 -15.13
C THR A 545 2.50 -0.08 -13.91
N MET A 546 3.36 0.38 -13.01
CA MET A 546 3.70 -0.26 -11.74
C MET A 546 2.49 -0.64 -10.88
N SER A 547 1.36 0.04 -11.02
CA SER A 547 0.13 -0.32 -10.29
C SER A 547 -0.41 -1.70 -10.67
N LEU A 548 -0.12 -2.19 -11.87
CA LEU A 548 -0.44 -3.56 -12.29
C LEU A 548 0.55 -4.60 -11.73
N TRP A 549 1.75 -4.20 -11.28
CA TRP A 549 2.70 -5.12 -10.65
C TRP A 549 2.19 -5.61 -9.29
N GLN A 550 1.38 -4.78 -8.63
CA GLN A 550 0.73 -5.07 -7.36
C GLN A 550 -0.75 -5.41 -7.62
N GLY A 551 -1.24 -6.55 -7.19
CA GLY A 551 -2.68 -6.86 -7.22
C GLY A 551 -3.25 -7.49 -8.50
N VAL A 552 -2.46 -7.72 -9.57
CA VAL A 552 -2.88 -8.55 -10.69
C VAL A 552 -2.73 -10.02 -10.34
N ASP A 553 -3.84 -10.73 -10.27
CA ASP A 553 -3.90 -12.17 -10.08
C ASP A 553 -4.69 -12.77 -11.23
N VAL A 554 -3.98 -13.24 -12.25
CA VAL A 554 -4.57 -13.89 -13.44
C VAL A 554 -3.94 -15.27 -13.57
N PRO A 555 -4.58 -16.30 -13.04
CA PRO A 555 -4.12 -17.68 -13.18
C PRO A 555 -4.44 -18.25 -14.57
N GLY A 556 -3.67 -19.24 -14.98
CA GLY A 556 -3.96 -20.06 -16.14
C GLY A 556 -3.63 -19.42 -17.49
N ASP A 557 -4.33 -19.89 -18.50
CA ASP A 557 -4.02 -19.67 -19.91
C ASP A 557 -4.23 -18.23 -20.42
N SER A 558 -4.84 -17.37 -19.62
CA SER A 558 -5.02 -15.95 -19.98
C SER A 558 -3.72 -15.13 -19.93
N CYS A 559 -2.68 -15.61 -19.23
CA CYS A 559 -1.39 -14.92 -19.12
C CYS A 559 -0.22 -15.90 -19.25
N ILE A 560 0.31 -16.07 -20.47
CA ILE A 560 1.49 -16.89 -20.77
C ILE A 560 2.75 -16.07 -21.04
N LEU A 561 2.63 -14.75 -21.10
CA LEU A 561 3.73 -13.82 -21.27
C LEU A 561 3.61 -12.64 -20.29
N VAL A 562 4.63 -12.44 -19.49
CA VAL A 562 4.83 -11.21 -18.71
C VAL A 562 6.01 -10.47 -19.32
N ALA A 563 5.78 -9.29 -19.90
CA ALA A 563 6.82 -8.46 -20.49
C ALA A 563 7.09 -7.24 -19.63
N ILE A 564 8.34 -6.99 -19.28
CA ILE A 564 8.82 -5.87 -18.47
C ILE A 564 9.70 -4.99 -19.34
N ASP A 565 9.35 -3.71 -19.51
CA ASP A 565 10.01 -2.79 -20.44
C ASP A 565 11.47 -2.52 -20.07
N ARG A 566 11.74 -2.34 -18.78
CA ARG A 566 13.08 -2.07 -18.23
C ARG A 566 13.16 -2.42 -16.76
N ILE A 567 14.38 -2.51 -16.25
CA ILE A 567 14.63 -2.65 -14.81
C ILE A 567 13.99 -1.46 -14.08
N PRO A 568 13.08 -1.71 -13.10
CA PRO A 568 12.28 -0.66 -12.46
C PRO A 568 13.07 0.06 -11.35
N PHE A 569 14.17 0.71 -11.72
CA PHE A 569 14.88 1.58 -10.79
C PHE A 569 14.01 2.76 -10.37
N PRO A 570 14.10 3.21 -9.10
CA PRO A 570 13.49 4.46 -8.68
C PRO A 570 13.93 5.62 -9.59
N ARG A 571 12.99 6.51 -9.88
CA ARG A 571 13.32 7.68 -10.69
C ARG A 571 14.17 8.65 -9.88
N PRO A 572 15.14 9.34 -10.52
CA PRO A 572 15.97 10.34 -9.81
C PRO A 572 15.18 11.49 -9.19
N ASP A 573 14.00 11.79 -9.74
CA ASP A 573 13.07 12.82 -9.27
C ASP A 573 12.07 12.32 -8.21
N GLU A 574 12.14 11.06 -7.77
CA GLU A 574 11.35 10.54 -6.68
C GLU A 574 11.91 11.01 -5.33
N PRO A 575 11.21 11.91 -4.59
CA PRO A 575 11.83 12.68 -3.51
C PRO A 575 12.41 11.82 -2.39
N VAL A 576 11.62 10.84 -1.89
CA VAL A 576 12.01 10.02 -0.73
C VAL A 576 13.15 9.07 -1.09
N MET A 577 13.08 8.38 -2.24
CA MET A 577 14.11 7.44 -2.67
C MET A 577 15.42 8.17 -3.03
N SER A 578 15.30 9.31 -3.69
CA SER A 578 16.45 10.16 -3.98
C SER A 578 17.15 10.64 -2.71
N ALA A 579 16.39 11.04 -1.69
CA ALA A 579 16.94 11.48 -0.40
C ALA A 579 17.60 10.32 0.37
N ARG A 580 16.99 9.12 0.39
CA ARG A 580 17.60 7.93 0.97
C ARG A 580 18.91 7.54 0.28
N ALA A 581 18.95 7.64 -1.05
CA ALA A 581 20.16 7.37 -1.82
C ALA A 581 21.26 8.37 -1.50
N SER A 582 20.95 9.69 -1.46
CA SER A 582 21.92 10.72 -1.05
C SER A 582 22.47 10.50 0.36
N GLN A 583 21.60 10.17 1.31
CA GLN A 583 22.00 9.86 2.69
C GLN A 583 22.97 8.67 2.76
N ALA A 584 22.72 7.63 1.97
CA ALA A 584 23.60 6.46 1.90
C ALA A 584 24.98 6.83 1.29
N ASP A 585 25.02 7.69 0.26
CA ASP A 585 26.25 8.19 -0.34
C ASP A 585 27.04 9.08 0.65
N GLU A 586 26.36 9.97 1.39
CA GLU A 586 26.96 10.83 2.44
C GLU A 586 27.54 10.02 3.61
N ALA A 587 26.92 8.89 3.94
CA ALA A 587 27.44 7.96 4.95
C ALA A 587 28.63 7.10 4.45
N GLY A 588 29.15 7.36 3.26
CA GLY A 588 30.29 6.64 2.67
C GLY A 588 29.93 5.29 2.03
N GLY A 589 28.63 5.02 1.84
CA GLY A 589 28.11 3.85 1.13
C GLY A 589 27.87 4.12 -0.36
N SER A 590 26.89 3.42 -0.92
CA SER A 590 26.41 3.67 -2.28
C SER A 590 24.88 3.67 -2.30
N GLY A 591 24.29 4.81 -2.57
CA GLY A 591 22.85 4.97 -2.69
C GLY A 591 22.25 4.06 -3.76
N PHE A 592 22.99 3.85 -4.86
CA PHE A 592 22.58 2.88 -5.86
C PHE A 592 22.50 1.44 -5.31
N MET A 593 23.55 0.97 -4.63
CA MET A 593 23.61 -0.40 -4.12
C MET A 593 22.70 -0.64 -2.92
N GLN A 594 22.52 0.37 -2.05
CA GLN A 594 21.78 0.24 -0.80
C GLN A 594 20.30 0.60 -0.91
N VAL A 595 19.91 1.40 -1.90
CA VAL A 595 18.53 1.89 -2.07
C VAL A 595 17.94 1.49 -3.41
N SER A 596 18.57 1.91 -4.52
CA SER A 596 17.97 1.74 -5.85
C SER A 596 17.95 0.29 -6.31
N LEU A 597 19.05 -0.45 -6.13
CA LEU A 597 19.16 -1.84 -6.56
C LEU A 597 18.26 -2.80 -5.76
N PRO A 598 18.18 -2.73 -4.42
CA PRO A 598 17.23 -3.54 -3.65
C PRO A 598 15.77 -3.27 -4.04
N ARG A 599 15.40 -2.00 -4.27
CA ARG A 599 14.06 -1.66 -4.71
C ARG A 599 13.73 -2.26 -6.08
N ALA A 600 14.64 -2.15 -7.03
CA ALA A 600 14.46 -2.73 -8.36
C ALA A 600 14.39 -4.26 -8.32
N ALA A 601 15.21 -4.91 -7.49
CA ALA A 601 15.20 -6.36 -7.29
C ALA A 601 13.85 -6.86 -6.77
N LEU A 602 13.32 -6.18 -5.75
CA LEU A 602 12.01 -6.49 -5.17
C LEU A 602 10.88 -6.37 -6.21
N LEU A 603 10.85 -5.29 -6.96
CA LEU A 603 9.84 -5.07 -7.99
C LEU A 603 9.95 -6.10 -9.12
N LEU A 604 11.15 -6.44 -9.58
CA LEU A 604 11.34 -7.49 -10.57
C LEU A 604 10.88 -8.85 -10.06
N ALA A 605 11.20 -9.22 -8.82
CA ALA A 605 10.72 -10.46 -8.21
C ALA A 605 9.19 -10.52 -8.17
N GLN A 606 8.53 -9.41 -7.83
CA GLN A 606 7.06 -9.32 -7.85
C GLN A 606 6.49 -9.45 -9.26
N GLY A 607 7.04 -8.72 -10.24
CA GLY A 607 6.59 -8.76 -11.62
C GLY A 607 6.77 -10.16 -12.24
N THR A 608 7.90 -10.79 -12.01
CA THR A 608 8.19 -12.15 -12.50
C THR A 608 7.32 -13.20 -11.82
N GLY A 609 7.00 -13.01 -10.54
CA GLY A 609 6.11 -13.88 -9.77
C GLY A 609 4.64 -13.84 -10.21
N ARG A 610 4.27 -12.97 -11.20
CA ARG A 610 2.90 -12.93 -11.75
C ARG A 610 2.62 -14.05 -12.76
N LEU A 611 3.64 -14.68 -13.31
CA LEU A 611 3.50 -15.69 -14.35
C LEU A 611 3.02 -17.04 -13.81
N ILE A 612 3.67 -17.57 -12.77
CA ILE A 612 3.40 -18.92 -12.24
C ILE A 612 2.60 -18.79 -10.94
N ARG A 613 1.36 -19.27 -10.95
CA ARG A 613 0.38 -19.23 -9.86
C ARG A 613 -0.11 -20.61 -9.43
N SER A 614 -0.03 -21.57 -10.36
CA SER A 614 -0.42 -22.95 -10.15
C SER A 614 0.65 -23.92 -10.64
N VAL A 615 0.52 -25.19 -10.31
CA VAL A 615 1.42 -26.26 -10.78
C VAL A 615 1.31 -26.48 -12.29
N ASP A 616 0.21 -26.08 -12.88
CA ASP A 616 -0.09 -26.28 -14.32
C ASP A 616 0.33 -25.08 -15.18
N ASP A 617 0.55 -23.91 -14.57
CA ASP A 617 0.94 -22.70 -15.31
C ASP A 617 2.29 -22.88 -15.99
N ARG A 618 2.36 -22.36 -17.20
CA ARG A 618 3.58 -22.33 -18.04
C ARG A 618 3.64 -20.99 -18.76
N GLY A 619 4.86 -20.45 -18.95
CA GLY A 619 4.97 -19.21 -19.71
C GLY A 619 6.37 -18.62 -19.80
N VAL A 620 6.41 -17.38 -20.23
CA VAL A 620 7.63 -16.60 -20.42
C VAL A 620 7.57 -15.30 -19.65
N VAL A 621 8.64 -14.96 -18.94
CA VAL A 621 8.93 -13.60 -18.49
C VAL A 621 9.98 -13.01 -19.41
N ALA A 622 9.68 -11.88 -20.04
CA ALA A 622 10.61 -11.15 -20.90
C ALA A 622 11.04 -9.84 -20.22
N ILE A 623 12.32 -9.68 -19.92
CA ILE A 623 12.88 -8.41 -19.42
C ILE A 623 13.60 -7.74 -20.59
N LEU A 624 12.97 -6.72 -21.17
CA LEU A 624 13.43 -6.04 -22.39
C LEU A 624 14.51 -4.97 -22.11
N ASP A 625 15.37 -5.24 -21.16
CA ASP A 625 16.46 -4.38 -20.73
C ASP A 625 17.79 -5.16 -20.72
N SER A 626 18.65 -4.85 -21.68
CA SER A 626 19.93 -5.54 -21.84
C SER A 626 20.87 -5.39 -20.63
N ARG A 627 20.67 -4.37 -19.79
CA ARG A 627 21.49 -4.12 -18.59
C ARG A 627 21.44 -5.28 -17.59
N ILE A 628 20.36 -6.09 -17.59
CA ILE A 628 20.25 -7.26 -16.68
C ILE A 628 21.33 -8.31 -16.94
N VAL A 629 21.83 -8.39 -18.19
CA VAL A 629 22.89 -9.33 -18.58
C VAL A 629 24.24 -8.66 -18.83
N THR A 630 24.26 -7.33 -19.09
CA THR A 630 25.50 -6.61 -19.44
C THR A 630 26.15 -5.92 -18.25
N LYS A 631 25.42 -5.61 -17.18
CA LYS A 631 25.94 -4.91 -16.00
C LYS A 631 26.22 -5.90 -14.84
N ARG A 632 27.22 -5.60 -14.02
CA ARG A 632 27.61 -6.44 -12.87
C ARG A 632 26.51 -6.66 -11.85
N TYR A 633 25.65 -5.66 -11.63
CA TYR A 633 24.51 -5.76 -10.70
C TYR A 633 23.40 -6.70 -11.19
N GLY A 634 23.41 -7.08 -12.46
CA GLY A 634 22.41 -7.99 -13.02
C GLY A 634 22.33 -9.33 -12.29
N SER A 635 23.45 -9.84 -11.79
CA SER A 635 23.46 -11.08 -10.99
C SER A 635 22.66 -10.96 -9.69
N VAL A 636 22.69 -9.80 -9.02
CA VAL A 636 21.90 -9.55 -7.81
C VAL A 636 20.40 -9.57 -8.14
N LEU A 637 20.01 -8.89 -9.23
CA LEU A 637 18.63 -8.89 -9.71
C LEU A 637 18.14 -10.29 -10.07
N LEU A 638 18.96 -11.04 -10.81
CA LEU A 638 18.64 -12.41 -11.23
C LEU A 638 18.51 -13.40 -10.07
N ASN A 639 19.28 -13.22 -9.01
CA ASN A 639 19.21 -14.07 -7.82
C ASN A 639 18.05 -13.69 -6.87
N SER A 640 17.44 -12.53 -7.08
CA SER A 640 16.26 -12.10 -6.32
C SER A 640 14.93 -12.55 -6.97
N MET A 641 14.97 -13.06 -8.20
CA MET A 641 13.79 -13.53 -8.95
C MET A 641 13.61 -15.05 -8.83
N PRO A 642 12.41 -15.59 -9.08
CA PRO A 642 12.20 -17.02 -9.20
C PRO A 642 13.18 -17.65 -10.19
N PRO A 643 13.70 -18.88 -9.93
CA PRO A 643 14.74 -19.52 -10.72
C PRO A 643 14.18 -20.11 -12.04
N LEU A 644 13.63 -19.26 -12.90
CA LEU A 644 13.17 -19.62 -14.24
C LEU A 644 14.34 -20.04 -15.15
N TRP A 645 14.07 -20.87 -16.16
CA TRP A 645 15.08 -21.22 -17.16
C TRP A 645 15.46 -19.99 -18.00
N ARG A 646 16.76 -19.69 -18.06
CA ARG A 646 17.30 -18.42 -18.62
C ARG A 646 17.74 -18.57 -20.05
N THR A 647 17.33 -17.65 -20.95
CA THR A 647 17.78 -17.59 -22.35
C THR A 647 17.88 -16.16 -22.88
N SER A 648 18.73 -15.95 -23.89
CA SER A 648 18.79 -14.73 -24.70
C SER A 648 18.37 -14.97 -26.16
N ASP A 649 17.92 -16.18 -26.48
CA ASP A 649 17.52 -16.57 -27.84
C ASP A 649 16.01 -16.31 -28.04
N GLY A 650 15.69 -15.27 -28.80
CA GLY A 650 14.31 -14.89 -29.11
C GLY A 650 13.58 -15.93 -29.97
N THR A 651 14.29 -16.73 -30.77
CA THR A 651 13.68 -17.79 -31.60
C THR A 651 13.08 -18.87 -30.71
N VAL A 652 13.85 -19.35 -29.73
CA VAL A 652 13.41 -20.36 -28.76
C VAL A 652 12.20 -19.85 -27.97
N VAL A 653 12.21 -18.57 -27.58
CA VAL A 653 11.14 -17.96 -26.82
C VAL A 653 9.85 -17.88 -27.64
N ARG A 654 9.92 -17.36 -28.87
CA ARG A 654 8.74 -17.26 -29.75
C ARG A 654 8.15 -18.62 -30.11
N GLU A 655 8.99 -19.64 -30.34
CA GLU A 655 8.50 -21.01 -30.53
C GLU A 655 7.81 -21.57 -29.27
N SER A 656 8.37 -21.33 -28.10
CA SER A 656 7.77 -21.75 -26.82
C SER A 656 6.40 -21.10 -26.61
N LEU A 657 6.29 -19.80 -26.85
CA LEU A 657 5.01 -19.07 -26.76
C LEU A 657 3.96 -19.61 -27.76
N ARG A 658 4.36 -19.87 -29.01
CA ARG A 658 3.44 -20.44 -30.02
C ARG A 658 2.92 -21.83 -29.61
N ARG A 659 3.78 -22.68 -29.04
CA ARG A 659 3.36 -24.00 -28.51
C ARG A 659 2.39 -23.87 -27.36
N LEU A 660 2.62 -22.94 -26.43
CA LEU A 660 1.70 -22.69 -25.32
C LEU A 660 0.36 -22.14 -25.80
N ALA A 661 0.37 -21.20 -26.76
CA ALA A 661 -0.84 -20.62 -27.34
C ALA A 661 -1.68 -21.64 -28.13
N GLN A 662 -1.07 -22.68 -28.69
CA GLN A 662 -1.77 -23.76 -29.40
C GLN A 662 -2.39 -24.79 -28.45
N LYS A 663 -1.69 -25.16 -27.37
CA LYS A 663 -2.13 -26.17 -26.40
C LYS A 663 -3.43 -25.81 -25.69
N SER A 664 -3.73 -24.55 -25.53
CA SER A 664 -4.98 -24.05 -24.93
C SER A 664 -6.19 -24.08 -25.89
N LYS A 665 -5.97 -24.37 -27.17
CA LYS A 665 -7.08 -24.50 -28.17
C LYS A 665 -7.56 -25.94 -28.37
N ASP A 666 -6.77 -26.91 -27.91
CA ASP A 666 -7.09 -28.33 -27.86
C ASP A 666 -7.66 -28.72 -26.47
#